data_a8215f7252665a0e6a57c0b8c4cb19a0
#
_entry.id   a8215f7252665a0e6a57c0b8c4cb19a0
#
_cell.length_a   1.000
_cell.length_b   1.000
_cell.length_c   1.000
_cell.angle_alpha   90.00
_cell.angle_beta   90.00
_cell.angle_gamma   90.00
#
_symmetry.space_group_name_H-M   'P 1'
#
loop_
_entity.id
_entity.type
_entity.pdbx_description
1 polymer ?
#
loop_
_entity_poly.entity_id
_entity_poly.type
_entity_poly.pdbx_seq_one_letter_code
_entity_poly.pdbx_strand_id
1 'polypeptide(L)'
;MRPYTLGLLLLLGSFTAFAQTTDTLPPVVSYEKPQEFEIGGIRVTGAQYADAGAIIAIAGFRVGEKVRVPGASFPKAVQSLWNLKLFTDVQILQERTVGDKIFLEIAVKELPRYTRHSFVGVKKGQHDDLNGIINKYLQKGAILTDNVKAALINALKAHYLEKGFLDAKVKINQYPDEKSVNASRLEFVVAKGKKVKIKDIQFVGNENVKSKTLRKKMKETVPKRRLFKKSKLVRAQYEEDKDNIEKYYNTIGFRDARIVKDSIWRNRKGELMLQINIEEGKRYYFRNIIWKGNTIYETNYLSQVLGIKKGDVYNQELLETRLSFSQDGRDISSLYLDNGYLFFRVDPVETAIDNDSIDLELRIYEGPQATIDRVVIKGNDRTHEHVIRRELFTRPGDKFSRADIIRSQRQIVNLGYFNPESLGINTPVNPERGTVDIEYTVEERPSDQLELSAGYQPATQFSRGGVIGTLGVTFNNFSLRNISNKEAWNPLPQGDGQRLSVRAQTSGDRFQSYNASFTEPWLGGKKPNSLTVAGFYNRFSNGFEGADNFQRLGIAQLTVGFGTRLKWPDDNFVFRADLDIQRLNINNYGGFVDELGRSITFGIYNNLNLGLTLARNSVNDPIFPRNGSLVSLKMQMTPPYSWFKDDNFYQTANLQDLYRYIEYLKWRVDAEWYTSLVGKLVLKTSAKIGILSRWSDKTLLSPFERFELGGDGLSNQNFGLNGRDIISLRGYDTGDIMQPFPGGAGVFSKYTVELRYPISLNPSSTIFVTTFAQGGNAWARAQDFNPFDVRRSVGLGLRVFLPMFGTLGFDWGIGFDKPEFYGTKKLSNFARFNIVLGFEPD
;
A
#
# COMPACT_ATOMS: atom_id res chain seq x y z
N MET A 1 -13.15 -39.87 59.07
CA MET A 1 -13.75 -41.09 59.68
C MET A 1 -13.50 -42.23 58.72
N ARG A 2 -12.73 -43.21 59.18
CA ARG A 2 -12.60 -44.60 58.64
C ARG A 2 -13.89 -45.37 58.97
N PRO A 3 -14.10 -46.63 58.53
CA PRO A 3 -13.14 -47.73 58.22
C PRO A 3 -13.54 -48.68 57.06
N TYR A 4 -12.55 -49.45 56.56
CA TYR A 4 -12.31 -50.93 56.54
C TYR A 4 -13.40 -51.87 56.09
N THR A 5 -13.07 -52.82 55.18
CA THR A 5 -12.74 -54.24 55.34
C THR A 5 -12.57 -54.91 53.97
N LEU A 6 -11.49 -55.46 53.59
CA LEU A 6 -10.86 -56.77 53.74
C LEU A 6 -11.81 -57.95 53.45
N GLY A 7 -11.48 -58.78 52.43
CA GLY A 7 -12.13 -60.03 52.06
C GLY A 7 -11.29 -60.86 51.09
N LEU A 8 -10.46 -61.71 51.63
CA LEU A 8 -9.59 -62.71 50.99
C LEU A 8 -10.40 -64.04 50.92
N LEU A 9 -10.24 -64.81 49.78
CA LEU A 9 -10.29 -66.30 49.74
C LEU A 9 -10.31 -66.74 48.26
N LEU A 10 -9.26 -67.28 47.75
CA LEU A 10 -8.77 -68.71 47.71
C LEU A 10 -9.61 -69.65 46.86
N LEU A 11 -8.99 -70.11 45.77
CA LEU A 11 -8.62 -71.47 45.33
C LEU A 11 -9.51 -72.28 44.41
N LEU A 12 -8.77 -72.87 43.47
CA LEU A 12 -8.98 -74.12 42.66
C LEU A 12 -9.39 -73.76 41.22
N GLY A 13 -8.58 -73.93 40.23
CA GLY A 13 -7.80 -75.18 39.90
C GLY A 13 -8.44 -75.82 38.67
N SER A 14 -7.97 -75.48 37.44
CA SER A 14 -8.07 -76.40 36.29
C SER A 14 -6.93 -76.23 35.35
N PHE A 15 -6.05 -77.16 35.38
CA PHE A 15 -4.97 -77.32 34.34
C PHE A 15 -5.66 -77.64 33.04
N THR A 16 -5.50 -76.74 32.05
CA THR A 16 -5.61 -77.14 30.64
C THR A 16 -4.25 -77.00 30.04
N ALA A 17 -3.78 -78.16 29.57
CA ALA A 17 -2.51 -78.30 28.85
C ALA A 17 -2.56 -77.48 27.59
N PHE A 18 -1.76 -76.40 27.53
CA PHE A 18 -1.39 -75.85 26.24
C PHE A 18 -0.26 -76.65 25.66
N ALA A 19 -0.55 -77.27 24.50
CA ALA A 19 0.48 -77.80 23.64
C ALA A 19 1.52 -76.76 23.30
N GLN A 20 2.75 -76.94 23.69
CA GLN A 20 3.91 -76.14 23.22
C GLN A 20 3.99 -76.35 21.70
N THR A 21 3.60 -75.32 20.97
CA THR A 21 4.13 -75.18 19.62
C THR A 21 5.62 -74.87 19.79
N THR A 22 6.45 -75.79 19.41
CA THR A 22 7.90 -75.62 19.26
C THR A 22 8.11 -74.48 18.29
N ASP A 23 8.47 -73.29 18.86
CA ASP A 23 9.04 -72.16 18.09
C ASP A 23 10.35 -72.71 17.52
N THR A 24 10.33 -73.19 16.30
CA THR A 24 11.54 -73.42 15.54
C THR A 24 12.18 -72.06 15.29
N LEU A 25 13.23 -71.76 16.04
CA LEU A 25 14.14 -70.65 15.74
C LEU A 25 14.49 -70.71 14.23
N PRO A 26 14.40 -69.64 13.50
CA PRO A 26 14.76 -69.64 12.09
C PRO A 26 16.20 -70.18 11.97
N PRO A 27 16.49 -70.98 10.96
CA PRO A 27 17.82 -71.58 10.82
C PRO A 27 18.88 -70.48 10.85
N VAL A 28 19.90 -70.70 11.73
CA VAL A 28 21.07 -69.76 11.79
C VAL A 28 21.77 -69.85 10.44
N VAL A 29 21.61 -68.76 9.65
CA VAL A 29 22.24 -68.66 8.33
C VAL A 29 23.76 -68.49 8.54
N SER A 30 24.53 -69.52 8.19
CA SER A 30 26.00 -69.47 8.32
C SER A 30 26.59 -68.68 7.16
N TYR A 31 27.24 -67.55 7.45
CA TYR A 31 27.96 -66.76 6.48
C TYR A 31 29.25 -67.43 5.95
N GLU A 32 29.69 -68.56 6.52
CA GLU A 32 30.88 -69.25 6.12
C GLU A 32 30.77 -70.12 4.88
N LYS A 33 29.54 -70.53 4.49
CA LYS A 33 29.24 -71.31 3.27
C LYS A 33 28.01 -70.76 2.51
N PRO A 34 28.16 -69.62 1.78
CA PRO A 34 27.08 -69.08 0.99
C PRO A 34 26.72 -70.07 -0.14
N GLN A 35 25.43 -70.35 -0.27
CA GLN A 35 24.90 -71.15 -1.34
C GLN A 35 24.37 -70.26 -2.48
N GLU A 36 24.55 -70.70 -3.71
CA GLU A 36 24.06 -69.99 -4.91
C GLU A 36 22.69 -70.53 -5.30
N PHE A 37 21.69 -69.60 -5.45
CA PHE A 37 20.33 -69.93 -5.88
C PHE A 37 19.95 -69.07 -7.05
N GLU A 38 19.10 -69.62 -7.95
CA GLU A 38 18.41 -68.85 -8.96
C GLU A 38 17.10 -68.24 -8.36
N ILE A 39 16.83 -66.97 -8.57
CA ILE A 39 15.57 -66.36 -8.13
C ILE A 39 14.43 -66.93 -8.94
N GLY A 40 13.58 -67.77 -8.38
CA GLY A 40 12.40 -68.39 -9.03
C GLY A 40 11.18 -67.47 -9.05
N GLY A 41 11.11 -66.49 -8.15
CA GLY A 41 10.02 -65.51 -8.08
C GLY A 41 10.24 -64.51 -6.98
N ILE A 42 9.64 -63.31 -7.11
CA ILE A 42 9.73 -62.25 -6.15
C ILE A 42 8.30 -61.74 -5.88
N ARG A 43 7.88 -61.71 -4.62
CA ARG A 43 6.62 -61.16 -4.18
C ARG A 43 6.86 -59.97 -3.30
N VAL A 44 6.07 -58.89 -3.47
CA VAL A 44 6.07 -57.71 -2.62
C VAL A 44 4.85 -57.76 -1.75
N THR A 45 5.02 -57.58 -0.43
CA THR A 45 3.94 -57.50 0.54
C THR A 45 4.03 -56.19 1.32
N GLY A 46 2.87 -55.70 1.78
CA GLY A 46 2.79 -54.48 2.61
C GLY A 46 2.83 -53.15 1.83
N ALA A 47 3.09 -53.17 0.52
CA ALA A 47 2.99 -52.01 -0.34
C ALA A 47 1.49 -51.71 -0.61
N GLN A 48 1.05 -50.48 -0.33
CA GLN A 48 -0.34 -50.05 -0.50
C GLN A 48 -0.47 -48.94 -1.56
N TYR A 49 0.54 -48.12 -1.70
CA TYR A 49 0.61 -47.01 -2.65
C TYR A 49 1.79 -47.14 -3.61
N ALA A 50 2.88 -47.75 -3.18
CA ALA A 50 4.04 -47.97 -4.01
C ALA A 50 3.81 -49.14 -5.00
N ASP A 51 4.22 -48.97 -6.23
CA ASP A 51 4.13 -50.03 -7.25
C ASP A 51 5.10 -51.18 -6.93
N ALA A 52 4.57 -52.42 -6.92
CA ALA A 52 5.37 -53.62 -6.58
C ALA A 52 6.51 -53.88 -7.61
N GLY A 53 6.28 -53.57 -8.90
CA GLY A 53 7.32 -53.68 -9.93
C GLY A 53 8.45 -52.68 -9.72
N ALA A 54 8.11 -51.43 -9.36
CA ALA A 54 9.09 -50.40 -9.02
C ALA A 54 9.92 -50.80 -7.78
N ILE A 55 9.31 -51.36 -6.73
CA ILE A 55 10.01 -51.84 -5.54
C ILE A 55 11.03 -52.96 -5.92
N ILE A 56 10.63 -53.95 -6.74
CA ILE A 56 11.50 -55.02 -7.20
C ILE A 56 12.65 -54.46 -8.03
N ALA A 57 12.39 -53.53 -8.96
CA ALA A 57 13.39 -52.90 -9.81
C ALA A 57 14.45 -52.13 -8.99
N ILE A 58 14.02 -51.37 -7.95
CA ILE A 58 14.90 -50.58 -7.07
C ILE A 58 15.69 -51.49 -6.12
N ALA A 59 15.10 -52.59 -5.67
CA ALA A 59 15.80 -53.61 -4.89
C ALA A 59 16.92 -54.31 -5.71
N GLY A 60 16.83 -54.23 -7.06
CA GLY A 60 17.87 -54.74 -7.93
C GLY A 60 17.87 -56.26 -8.12
N PHE A 61 16.72 -56.92 -7.84
CA PHE A 61 16.55 -58.37 -8.09
C PHE A 61 15.73 -58.61 -9.37
N ARG A 62 16.10 -59.68 -10.11
CA ARG A 62 15.37 -60.13 -11.29
C ARG A 62 15.12 -61.63 -11.22
N VAL A 63 13.96 -62.06 -11.64
CA VAL A 63 13.63 -63.48 -11.77
C VAL A 63 14.56 -64.12 -12.80
N GLY A 64 15.16 -65.26 -12.46
CA GLY A 64 16.19 -65.92 -13.24
C GLY A 64 17.64 -65.54 -12.96
N GLU A 65 17.84 -64.53 -12.13
CA GLU A 65 19.20 -64.08 -11.66
C GLU A 65 19.73 -64.99 -10.56
N LYS A 66 21.02 -65.30 -10.59
CA LYS A 66 21.68 -66.07 -9.53
C LYS A 66 22.11 -65.16 -8.39
N VAL A 67 21.73 -65.54 -7.17
CA VAL A 67 22.06 -64.83 -5.94
C VAL A 67 22.69 -65.75 -4.93
N ARG A 68 23.65 -65.25 -4.15
CA ARG A 68 24.26 -65.98 -3.04
C ARG A 68 23.50 -65.65 -1.75
N VAL A 69 23.14 -66.67 -1.00
CA VAL A 69 22.46 -66.57 0.28
C VAL A 69 23.29 -67.27 1.34
N PRO A 70 23.73 -66.50 2.35
CA PRO A 70 23.72 -65.06 2.47
C PRO A 70 24.69 -64.36 1.50
N GLY A 71 24.34 -63.13 1.11
CA GLY A 71 25.13 -62.36 0.12
C GLY A 71 24.93 -60.84 0.22
N ALA A 72 25.90 -60.10 -0.31
CA ALA A 72 25.93 -58.63 -0.24
C ALA A 72 24.78 -57.94 -1.03
N SER A 73 24.08 -58.66 -1.93
CA SER A 73 22.95 -58.15 -2.69
C SER A 73 21.74 -57.78 -1.78
N PHE A 74 21.51 -58.55 -0.72
CA PHE A 74 20.38 -58.33 0.20
C PHE A 74 20.52 -57.04 1.01
N PRO A 75 21.62 -56.80 1.74
CA PRO A 75 21.81 -55.54 2.45
C PRO A 75 21.75 -54.32 1.49
N LYS A 76 22.34 -54.46 0.28
CA LYS A 76 22.29 -53.41 -0.75
C LYS A 76 20.86 -53.09 -1.21
N ALA A 77 20.05 -54.12 -1.44
CA ALA A 77 18.65 -53.99 -1.81
C ALA A 77 17.85 -53.31 -0.70
N VAL A 78 17.99 -53.74 0.56
CA VAL A 78 17.38 -53.10 1.72
C VAL A 78 17.78 -51.63 1.79
N GLN A 79 19.05 -51.33 1.63
CA GLN A 79 19.54 -49.94 1.69
C GLN A 79 19.02 -49.10 0.55
N SER A 80 18.93 -49.65 -0.67
CA SER A 80 18.34 -48.95 -1.83
C SER A 80 16.89 -48.60 -1.61
N LEU A 81 16.10 -49.51 -1.09
CA LEU A 81 14.70 -49.28 -0.73
C LEU A 81 14.55 -48.30 0.43
N TRP A 82 15.41 -48.40 1.45
CA TRP A 82 15.42 -47.49 2.59
C TRP A 82 15.76 -46.04 2.22
N ASN A 83 16.66 -45.89 1.24
CA ASN A 83 17.05 -44.58 0.72
C ASN A 83 15.89 -43.81 0.04
N LEU A 84 14.86 -44.47 -0.40
CA LEU A 84 13.64 -43.85 -0.92
C LEU A 84 12.88 -43.03 0.14
N LYS A 85 13.10 -43.31 1.43
CA LYS A 85 12.41 -42.67 2.57
C LYS A 85 10.87 -42.80 2.48
N LEU A 86 10.42 -43.87 1.88
CA LEU A 86 8.99 -44.20 1.73
C LEU A 86 8.49 -45.22 2.74
N PHE A 87 9.43 -45.94 3.37
CA PHE A 87 9.15 -47.09 4.22
C PHE A 87 9.59 -46.85 5.66
N THR A 88 8.85 -47.43 6.61
CA THR A 88 9.18 -47.52 8.04
C THR A 88 9.93 -48.81 8.35
N ASP A 89 9.72 -49.82 7.52
CA ASP A 89 10.42 -51.11 7.62
C ASP A 89 10.57 -51.75 6.25
N VAL A 90 11.69 -52.44 6.01
CA VAL A 90 12.00 -53.18 4.78
C VAL A 90 12.70 -54.45 5.17
N GLN A 91 12.09 -55.57 4.86
CA GLN A 91 12.63 -56.89 5.10
C GLN A 91 12.63 -57.70 3.81
N ILE A 92 13.66 -58.46 3.56
CA ILE A 92 13.74 -59.44 2.48
C ILE A 92 13.73 -60.81 3.09
N LEU A 93 12.69 -61.54 2.90
CA LEU A 93 12.42 -62.83 3.49
C LEU A 93 12.56 -63.94 2.39
N GLN A 94 13.02 -65.07 2.82
CA GLN A 94 12.92 -66.30 2.00
C GLN A 94 11.54 -66.91 2.17
N GLU A 95 10.72 -66.94 1.13
CA GLU A 95 9.39 -67.54 1.20
C GLU A 95 9.46 -69.09 1.13
N ARG A 96 10.24 -69.56 0.17
CA ARG A 96 10.46 -71.04 -0.01
C ARG A 96 11.65 -71.31 -0.90
N THR A 97 12.15 -72.52 -0.86
CA THR A 97 13.20 -72.99 -1.79
C THR A 97 12.71 -74.26 -2.47
N VAL A 98 12.89 -74.39 -3.79
CA VAL A 98 12.53 -75.57 -4.56
C VAL A 98 13.71 -75.91 -5.45
N GLY A 99 14.47 -76.98 -5.03
CA GLY A 99 15.73 -77.31 -5.68
C GLY A 99 16.78 -76.23 -5.54
N ASP A 100 17.28 -75.75 -6.66
CA ASP A 100 18.22 -74.62 -6.78
C ASP A 100 17.55 -73.24 -6.92
N LYS A 101 16.20 -73.15 -6.83
CA LYS A 101 15.47 -71.90 -6.94
C LYS A 101 14.98 -71.40 -5.59
N ILE A 102 15.22 -70.11 -5.35
CA ILE A 102 14.76 -69.35 -4.16
C ILE A 102 13.60 -68.43 -4.54
N PHE A 103 12.56 -68.39 -3.73
CA PHE A 103 11.46 -67.47 -3.85
C PHE A 103 11.60 -66.42 -2.77
N LEU A 104 11.68 -65.10 -3.15
CA LEU A 104 11.88 -64.01 -2.26
C LEU A 104 10.60 -63.26 -2.00
N GLU A 105 10.42 -62.87 -0.73
CA GLU A 105 9.38 -61.93 -0.34
C GLU A 105 10.03 -60.63 0.14
N ILE A 106 9.68 -59.48 -0.55
CA ILE A 106 10.07 -58.14 -0.10
C ILE A 106 8.91 -57.60 0.71
N ALA A 107 9.03 -57.72 2.03
CA ALA A 107 8.03 -57.16 2.96
C ALA A 107 8.38 -55.74 3.29
N VAL A 108 7.51 -54.79 2.93
CA VAL A 108 7.69 -53.35 3.19
C VAL A 108 6.57 -52.83 4.07
N LYS A 109 6.85 -51.83 4.90
CA LYS A 109 5.86 -51.10 5.65
C LYS A 109 5.96 -49.63 5.27
N GLU A 110 4.98 -49.13 4.52
CA GLU A 110 5.00 -47.74 4.03
C GLU A 110 4.79 -46.75 5.15
N LEU A 111 5.44 -45.58 5.01
CA LEU A 111 5.18 -44.41 5.84
C LEU A 111 3.74 -43.93 5.62
N PRO A 112 3.02 -43.55 6.69
CA PRO A 112 1.64 -43.14 6.58
C PRO A 112 1.51 -41.79 5.88
N ARG A 113 0.38 -41.59 5.17
CA ARG A 113 0.07 -40.36 4.48
C ARG A 113 -0.78 -39.44 5.34
N TYR A 114 -0.51 -38.13 5.22
CA TYR A 114 -1.28 -37.11 5.93
C TYR A 114 -2.67 -36.90 5.32
N THR A 115 -3.69 -36.85 6.18
CA THR A 115 -5.09 -36.62 5.74
C THR A 115 -5.63 -35.28 6.25
N ARG A 116 -5.54 -35.05 7.57
CA ARG A 116 -6.10 -33.87 8.25
C ARG A 116 -5.37 -33.60 9.55
N HIS A 117 -5.62 -32.39 10.08
CA HIS A 117 -5.09 -32.05 11.39
C HIS A 117 -6.10 -31.35 12.29
N SER A 118 -5.75 -31.27 13.55
CA SER A 118 -6.47 -30.52 14.58
C SER A 118 -5.49 -29.78 15.48
N PHE A 119 -5.99 -28.75 16.17
CA PHE A 119 -5.21 -27.96 17.12
C PHE A 119 -5.77 -28.11 18.54
N VAL A 120 -4.85 -28.28 19.50
CA VAL A 120 -5.14 -28.26 20.94
C VAL A 120 -4.36 -27.09 21.56
N GLY A 121 -5.02 -26.30 22.42
CA GLY A 121 -4.43 -25.11 23.05
C GLY A 121 -4.42 -23.84 22.19
N VAL A 122 -5.12 -23.84 21.05
CA VAL A 122 -5.22 -22.73 20.10
C VAL A 122 -6.66 -22.23 19.97
N LYS A 123 -6.87 -20.90 19.96
CA LYS A 123 -8.19 -20.29 19.71
C LYS A 123 -8.57 -20.41 18.23
N LYS A 124 -9.87 -20.63 17.91
CA LYS A 124 -10.38 -20.78 16.53
C LYS A 124 -9.90 -19.65 15.58
N GLY A 125 -9.94 -18.39 16.01
CA GLY A 125 -9.50 -17.26 15.18
C GLY A 125 -7.98 -17.20 14.86
N GLN A 126 -7.18 -18.19 15.27
CA GLN A 126 -5.77 -18.32 14.92
C GLN A 126 -5.51 -19.55 14.02
N HIS A 127 -6.57 -20.32 13.72
CA HIS A 127 -6.41 -21.54 12.92
C HIS A 127 -5.97 -21.21 11.50
N ASP A 128 -6.48 -20.15 10.89
CA ASP A 128 -6.17 -19.79 9.51
C ASP A 128 -4.69 -19.41 9.34
N ASP A 129 -4.14 -18.63 10.28
CA ASP A 129 -2.70 -18.30 10.29
C ASP A 129 -1.85 -19.58 10.35
N LEU A 130 -2.22 -20.53 11.21
CA LEU A 130 -1.48 -21.77 11.41
C LEU A 130 -1.69 -22.75 10.24
N ASN A 131 -2.89 -22.82 9.68
CA ASN A 131 -3.18 -23.58 8.46
C ASN A 131 -2.30 -23.10 7.30
N GLY A 132 -2.17 -21.78 7.13
CA GLY A 132 -1.27 -21.19 6.13
C GLY A 132 0.19 -21.64 6.30
N ILE A 133 0.66 -21.77 7.54
CA ILE A 133 2.01 -22.27 7.82
C ILE A 133 2.11 -23.74 7.50
N ILE A 134 1.16 -24.56 7.96
CA ILE A 134 1.17 -26.02 7.75
C ILE A 134 1.13 -26.36 6.27
N ASN A 135 0.26 -25.69 5.50
CA ASN A 135 0.08 -25.94 4.08
C ASN A 135 1.34 -25.66 3.23
N LYS A 136 2.30 -24.84 3.73
CA LYS A 136 3.61 -24.63 3.08
C LYS A 136 4.51 -25.85 3.16
N TYR A 137 4.38 -26.70 4.17
CA TYR A 137 5.23 -27.85 4.43
C TYR A 137 4.55 -29.17 4.16
N LEU A 138 3.23 -29.23 4.27
CA LEU A 138 2.46 -30.48 4.28
C LEU A 138 1.11 -30.31 3.57
N GLN A 139 0.97 -31.00 2.45
CA GLN A 139 -0.28 -31.05 1.69
C GLN A 139 -0.99 -32.40 1.94
N LYS A 140 -2.31 -32.43 1.74
CA LYS A 140 -3.11 -33.65 1.89
C LYS A 140 -2.59 -34.75 0.97
N GLY A 141 -2.37 -35.95 1.49
CA GLY A 141 -1.80 -37.10 0.76
C GLY A 141 -0.26 -37.17 0.83
N ALA A 142 0.43 -36.16 1.35
CA ALA A 142 1.88 -36.18 1.49
C ALA A 142 2.34 -37.22 2.54
N ILE A 143 3.54 -37.74 2.35
CA ILE A 143 4.16 -38.73 3.24
C ILE A 143 4.65 -38.04 4.52
N LEU A 144 4.33 -38.61 5.67
CA LEU A 144 4.71 -38.12 6.99
C LEU A 144 6.11 -38.63 7.39
N THR A 145 7.13 -37.86 7.08
CA THR A 145 8.49 -38.11 7.55
C THR A 145 8.79 -37.36 8.84
N ASP A 146 9.76 -37.83 9.62
CA ASP A 146 10.16 -37.11 10.85
C ASP A 146 10.76 -35.72 10.55
N ASN A 147 11.43 -35.57 9.40
CA ASN A 147 11.92 -34.27 8.95
C ASN A 147 10.79 -33.27 8.72
N VAL A 148 9.69 -33.68 8.09
CA VAL A 148 8.51 -32.82 7.88
C VAL A 148 7.87 -32.44 9.22
N LYS A 149 7.75 -33.41 10.16
CA LYS A 149 7.25 -33.13 11.51
C LYS A 149 8.13 -32.13 12.26
N ALA A 150 9.45 -32.31 12.19
CA ALA A 150 10.41 -31.39 12.81
C ALA A 150 10.34 -29.99 12.20
N ALA A 151 10.25 -29.87 10.86
CA ALA A 151 10.06 -28.60 10.15
C ALA A 151 8.77 -27.88 10.58
N LEU A 152 7.67 -28.61 10.68
CA LEU A 152 6.38 -28.07 11.16
C LEU A 152 6.46 -27.57 12.61
N ILE A 153 7.09 -28.35 13.51
CA ILE A 153 7.29 -27.93 14.91
C ILE A 153 8.10 -26.63 14.95
N ASN A 154 9.18 -26.56 14.19
CA ASN A 154 10.05 -25.38 14.16
C ASN A 154 9.33 -24.16 13.57
N ALA A 155 8.60 -24.31 12.46
CA ALA A 155 7.83 -23.23 11.84
C ALA A 155 6.72 -22.70 12.77
N LEU A 156 5.98 -23.58 13.44
CA LEU A 156 4.96 -23.17 14.39
C LEU A 156 5.57 -22.53 15.65
N LYS A 157 6.70 -23.01 16.14
CA LYS A 157 7.44 -22.36 17.23
C LYS A 157 7.90 -20.96 16.82
N ALA A 158 8.49 -20.80 15.64
CA ALA A 158 8.95 -19.51 15.12
C ALA A 158 7.79 -18.50 15.08
N HIS A 159 6.62 -18.89 14.58
CA HIS A 159 5.43 -18.06 14.58
C HIS A 159 5.02 -17.53 15.98
N TYR A 160 5.08 -18.39 17.01
CA TYR A 160 4.77 -17.96 18.37
C TYR A 160 5.89 -17.11 18.98
N LEU A 161 7.15 -17.39 18.66
CA LEU A 161 8.31 -16.56 19.06
C LEU A 161 8.15 -15.14 18.51
N GLU A 162 7.80 -14.99 17.23
CA GLU A 162 7.56 -13.69 16.60
C GLU A 162 6.40 -12.92 17.24
N LYS A 163 5.40 -13.64 17.75
CA LYS A 163 4.27 -13.05 18.52
C LYS A 163 4.66 -12.71 19.96
N GLY A 164 5.88 -13.04 20.43
CA GLY A 164 6.44 -12.72 21.75
C GLY A 164 6.19 -13.81 22.80
N PHE A 165 5.85 -15.03 22.41
CA PHE A 165 5.70 -16.19 23.31
C PHE A 165 6.98 -17.03 23.32
N LEU A 166 7.97 -16.59 24.08
CA LEU A 166 9.31 -17.19 24.08
C LEU A 166 9.36 -18.63 24.66
N ASP A 167 8.37 -19.01 25.43
CA ASP A 167 8.28 -20.34 26.06
C ASP A 167 7.30 -21.28 25.31
N ALA A 168 6.95 -20.93 24.07
CA ALA A 168 6.03 -21.73 23.27
C ALA A 168 6.59 -23.12 23.00
N LYS A 169 5.82 -24.15 23.37
CA LYS A 169 6.10 -25.55 23.08
C LYS A 169 5.07 -26.07 22.10
N VAL A 170 5.54 -26.75 21.07
CA VAL A 170 4.68 -27.38 20.07
C VAL A 170 5.03 -28.86 20.04
N LYS A 171 4.03 -29.73 20.14
CA LYS A 171 4.15 -31.18 20.02
C LYS A 171 3.17 -31.65 18.95
N ILE A 172 3.58 -32.61 18.16
CA ILE A 172 2.72 -33.28 17.17
C ILE A 172 2.43 -34.68 17.70
N ASN A 173 1.17 -34.98 17.86
CA ASN A 173 0.69 -36.35 18.10
C ASN A 173 0.16 -36.86 16.74
N GLN A 174 0.54 -38.10 16.41
CA GLN A 174 0.10 -38.79 15.20
C GLN A 174 -0.85 -39.92 15.57
N TYR A 175 -1.98 -39.96 14.91
CA TYR A 175 -3.01 -40.99 15.12
C TYR A 175 -3.40 -41.60 13.77
N PRO A 176 -3.69 -42.89 13.70
CA PRO A 176 -4.26 -43.50 12.49
C PRO A 176 -5.56 -42.81 12.10
N ASP A 177 -5.82 -42.66 10.81
CA ASP A 177 -7.11 -42.19 10.31
C ASP A 177 -7.89 -43.39 9.77
N GLU A 178 -8.89 -43.82 10.52
CA GLU A 178 -9.72 -45.01 10.21
C GLU A 178 -10.46 -44.93 8.86
N LYS A 179 -10.55 -43.71 8.29
CA LYS A 179 -11.25 -43.48 7.02
C LYS A 179 -10.42 -43.77 5.79
N SER A 180 -9.13 -44.01 5.94
CA SER A 180 -8.20 -44.20 4.82
C SER A 180 -7.11 -45.20 5.21
N VAL A 181 -6.73 -46.08 4.28
CA VAL A 181 -5.71 -47.11 4.50
C VAL A 181 -4.34 -46.42 4.59
N ASN A 182 -3.50 -46.87 5.53
CA ASN A 182 -2.15 -46.30 5.79
C ASN A 182 -2.12 -44.77 5.87
N ALA A 183 -3.12 -44.18 6.55
CA ALA A 183 -3.30 -42.75 6.68
C ALA A 183 -3.19 -42.31 8.14
N SER A 184 -2.74 -41.10 8.33
CA SER A 184 -2.62 -40.52 9.67
C SER A 184 -3.18 -39.10 9.73
N ARG A 185 -3.85 -38.80 10.82
CA ARG A 185 -4.21 -37.47 11.26
C ARG A 185 -3.21 -36.94 12.27
N LEU A 186 -2.94 -35.62 12.19
CA LEU A 186 -2.03 -34.97 13.12
C LEU A 186 -2.80 -34.10 14.11
N GLU A 187 -2.37 -34.12 15.34
CA GLU A 187 -2.86 -33.20 16.38
C GLU A 187 -1.69 -32.33 16.85
N PHE A 188 -1.83 -31.01 16.58
CA PHE A 188 -0.85 -30.03 17.02
C PHE A 188 -1.22 -29.51 18.41
N VAL A 189 -0.47 -29.95 19.41
CA VAL A 189 -0.64 -29.50 20.79
C VAL A 189 0.28 -28.30 21.03
N VAL A 190 -0.31 -27.14 21.26
CA VAL A 190 0.41 -25.88 21.42
C VAL A 190 0.25 -25.34 22.84
N ALA A 191 1.33 -25.32 23.58
CA ALA A 191 1.43 -24.65 24.87
C ALA A 191 2.17 -23.31 24.70
N LYS A 192 1.43 -22.20 24.55
CA LYS A 192 2.00 -20.87 24.22
C LYS A 192 2.84 -20.28 25.35
N GLY A 193 2.55 -20.62 26.58
CA GLY A 193 3.13 -19.92 27.74
C GLY A 193 2.62 -18.46 27.89
N LYS A 194 3.31 -17.70 28.71
CA LYS A 194 3.02 -16.28 28.92
C LYS A 194 3.78 -15.43 27.91
N LYS A 195 3.15 -14.34 27.45
CA LYS A 195 3.82 -13.38 26.59
C LYS A 195 4.89 -12.61 27.36
N VAL A 196 6.12 -12.69 26.91
CA VAL A 196 7.27 -12.04 27.58
C VAL A 196 7.49 -10.66 26.98
N LYS A 197 7.64 -9.65 27.86
CA LYS A 197 7.86 -8.25 27.48
C LYS A 197 9.26 -7.82 27.89
N ILE A 198 9.86 -6.95 27.08
CA ILE A 198 11.14 -6.32 27.38
C ILE A 198 10.91 -5.23 28.45
N LYS A 199 11.58 -5.33 29.57
CA LYS A 199 11.50 -4.35 30.67
C LYS A 199 12.40 -3.16 30.38
N ASP A 200 13.65 -3.41 30.07
CA ASP A 200 14.64 -2.38 29.79
C ASP A 200 15.73 -2.91 28.85
N ILE A 201 16.40 -1.96 28.17
CA ILE A 201 17.57 -2.19 27.33
C ILE A 201 18.68 -1.29 27.87
N GLN A 202 19.75 -1.90 28.36
CA GLN A 202 20.90 -1.23 28.93
C GLN A 202 22.05 -1.20 27.92
N PHE A 203 22.73 -0.09 27.86
CA PHE A 203 23.93 0.07 27.04
C PHE A 203 25.12 0.32 27.96
N VAL A 204 26.24 -0.28 27.64
CA VAL A 204 27.51 -0.18 28.40
C VAL A 204 28.61 0.15 27.40
N GLY A 205 29.49 1.08 27.75
CA GLY A 205 30.59 1.54 26.88
C GLY A 205 30.18 2.67 25.91
N ASN A 206 28.94 3.16 25.98
CA ASN A 206 28.47 4.28 25.18
C ASN A 206 28.76 5.63 25.87
N GLU A 207 30.02 6.07 25.85
CA GLU A 207 30.49 7.29 26.55
C GLU A 207 30.06 8.57 25.81
N ASN A 208 30.16 8.57 24.47
CA ASN A 208 29.88 9.71 23.61
C ASN A 208 28.40 9.83 23.21
N VAL A 209 27.66 8.72 23.20
CA VAL A 209 26.27 8.69 22.78
C VAL A 209 25.34 8.31 23.93
N LYS A 210 24.36 9.15 24.21
CA LYS A 210 23.38 8.89 25.28
C LYS A 210 22.57 7.64 25.00
N SER A 211 22.40 6.75 25.98
CA SER A 211 21.58 5.52 25.87
C SER A 211 20.15 5.78 25.40
N LYS A 212 19.58 6.97 25.67
CA LYS A 212 18.28 7.39 25.14
C LYS A 212 18.27 7.52 23.61
N THR A 213 19.38 7.96 23.01
CA THR A 213 19.55 8.08 21.55
C THR A 213 19.65 6.68 20.93
N LEU A 214 20.46 5.80 21.50
CA LEU A 214 20.61 4.42 21.03
C LEU A 214 19.28 3.66 21.09
N ARG A 215 18.50 3.79 22.17
CA ARG A 215 17.15 3.22 22.25
C ARG A 215 16.20 3.73 21.16
N LYS A 216 16.37 4.96 20.66
CA LYS A 216 15.55 5.48 19.55
C LYS A 216 15.94 4.86 18.22
N LYS A 217 17.19 4.42 18.08
CA LYS A 217 17.68 3.77 16.85
C LYS A 217 17.22 2.32 16.76
N MET A 218 16.94 1.68 17.88
CA MET A 218 16.22 0.40 17.91
C MET A 218 14.77 0.63 17.56
N LYS A 219 14.39 0.30 16.32
CA LYS A 219 13.06 0.58 15.77
C LYS A 219 12.01 -0.43 16.22
N GLU A 220 12.40 -1.70 16.30
CA GLU A 220 11.48 -2.82 16.52
C GLU A 220 11.59 -3.41 17.92
N THR A 221 12.80 -3.49 18.48
CA THR A 221 13.05 -3.99 19.83
C THR A 221 12.88 -2.85 20.84
N VAL A 222 11.70 -2.76 21.45
CA VAL A 222 11.35 -1.63 22.33
C VAL A 222 10.90 -2.08 23.71
N PRO A 223 11.26 -1.34 24.79
CA PRO A 223 10.80 -1.63 26.14
C PRO A 223 9.32 -1.32 26.34
N LYS A 224 8.70 -1.91 27.35
CA LYS A 224 7.26 -1.86 27.68
C LYS A 224 6.65 -0.44 27.81
N ARG A 225 7.46 0.59 28.04
CA ARG A 225 7.02 1.98 28.29
C ARG A 225 6.75 2.80 27.03
N ARG A 226 6.96 2.26 25.82
CA ARG A 226 6.78 3.02 24.57
C ARG A 226 5.31 2.96 24.15
N LEU A 227 4.65 4.09 24.12
CA LEU A 227 3.26 4.25 23.64
C LEU A 227 3.15 3.77 22.18
N PHE A 228 2.09 3.06 21.86
CA PHE A 228 1.73 2.55 20.53
C PHE A 228 2.64 1.47 19.94
N LYS A 229 3.72 1.05 20.60
CA LYS A 229 4.54 -0.08 20.16
C LYS A 229 4.39 -1.29 21.08
N LYS A 230 4.23 -2.48 20.47
CA LYS A 230 4.14 -3.75 21.21
C LYS A 230 5.54 -4.20 21.60
N SER A 231 5.84 -4.24 22.90
CA SER A 231 7.09 -4.79 23.42
C SER A 231 7.12 -6.31 23.22
N LYS A 232 8.02 -6.78 22.37
CA LYS A 232 8.31 -8.21 22.07
C LYS A 232 9.78 -8.34 21.65
N LEU A 233 10.35 -9.53 21.82
CA LEU A 233 11.66 -9.86 21.29
C LEU A 233 11.48 -10.80 20.09
N VAL A 234 11.90 -10.35 18.92
CA VAL A 234 12.02 -11.14 17.69
C VAL A 234 13.49 -11.12 17.30
N ARG A 235 14.14 -12.27 17.24
CA ARG A 235 15.58 -12.34 17.13
C ARG A 235 16.13 -11.65 15.87
N ALA A 236 15.50 -11.87 14.72
CA ALA A 236 15.88 -11.21 13.48
C ALA A 236 15.80 -9.68 13.57
N GLN A 237 14.71 -9.15 14.15
CA GLN A 237 14.52 -7.72 14.36
C GLN A 237 15.51 -7.14 15.39
N TYR A 238 15.89 -7.94 16.36
CA TYR A 238 16.89 -7.52 17.35
C TYR A 238 18.30 -7.42 16.71
N GLU A 239 18.67 -8.36 15.84
CA GLU A 239 19.93 -8.28 15.08
C GLU A 239 19.91 -7.03 14.17
N GLU A 240 18.84 -6.79 13.43
CA GLU A 240 18.68 -5.58 12.62
C GLU A 240 18.78 -4.29 13.46
N ASP A 241 18.19 -4.27 14.66
CA ASP A 241 18.30 -3.13 15.57
C ASP A 241 19.72 -2.91 16.07
N LYS A 242 20.53 -3.99 16.25
CA LYS A 242 21.95 -3.88 16.56
C LYS A 242 22.74 -3.27 15.40
N ASP A 243 22.51 -3.73 14.19
CA ASP A 243 23.09 -3.13 12.98
C ASP A 243 22.72 -1.65 12.82
N ASN A 244 21.48 -1.28 13.17
CA ASN A 244 21.04 0.11 13.16
C ASN A 244 21.79 0.99 14.18
N ILE A 245 22.25 0.41 15.28
CA ILE A 245 23.09 1.11 16.25
C ILE A 245 24.49 1.34 15.66
N GLU A 246 25.12 0.31 15.11
CA GLU A 246 26.46 0.43 14.50
C GLU A 246 26.44 1.39 13.30
N LYS A 247 25.46 1.29 12.41
CA LYS A 247 25.23 2.26 11.33
C LYS A 247 25.09 3.68 11.85
N TYR A 248 24.35 3.87 12.96
CA TYR A 248 24.22 5.21 13.54
C TYR A 248 25.56 5.76 14.02
N TYR A 249 26.39 4.96 14.69
CA TYR A 249 27.74 5.39 15.09
C TYR A 249 28.58 5.80 13.87
N ASN A 250 28.50 5.04 12.77
CA ASN A 250 29.17 5.36 11.52
C ASN A 250 28.69 6.69 10.93
N THR A 251 27.42 7.08 11.14
CA THR A 251 26.91 8.38 10.65
C THR A 251 27.41 9.58 11.43
N ILE A 252 27.97 9.37 12.62
CA ILE A 252 28.47 10.45 13.51
C ILE A 252 29.97 10.39 13.72
N GLY A 253 30.67 9.62 12.91
CA GLY A 253 32.13 9.58 12.82
C GLY A 253 32.79 8.42 13.56
N PHE A 254 32.08 7.62 14.27
CA PHE A 254 32.66 6.46 14.98
C PHE A 254 32.69 5.24 14.05
N ARG A 255 33.64 5.24 13.11
CA ARG A 255 33.81 4.22 12.07
C ARG A 255 34.02 2.82 12.65
N ASP A 256 34.81 2.70 13.73
CA ASP A 256 35.22 1.43 14.32
C ASP A 256 34.25 0.98 15.43
N ALA A 257 33.14 1.67 15.60
CA ALA A 257 32.15 1.33 16.60
C ALA A 257 31.53 -0.04 16.32
N ARG A 258 31.53 -0.89 17.37
CA ARG A 258 31.00 -2.25 17.25
C ARG A 258 30.32 -2.69 18.54
N ILE A 259 29.39 -3.61 18.40
CA ILE A 259 28.78 -4.31 19.53
C ILE A 259 29.63 -5.54 19.86
N VAL A 260 30.34 -5.46 21.00
CA VAL A 260 31.27 -6.51 21.43
C VAL A 260 30.52 -7.72 21.98
N LYS A 261 29.44 -7.46 22.74
CA LYS A 261 28.68 -8.52 23.41
C LYS A 261 27.27 -8.03 23.69
N ASP A 262 26.30 -8.90 23.54
CA ASP A 262 24.97 -8.71 24.04
C ASP A 262 24.57 -9.84 25.01
N SER A 263 23.69 -9.52 25.94
CA SER A 263 23.18 -10.44 26.93
C SER A 263 21.68 -10.26 27.12
N ILE A 264 20.97 -11.38 27.18
CA ILE A 264 19.52 -11.41 27.37
C ILE A 264 19.24 -12.33 28.56
N TRP A 265 18.58 -11.77 29.59
CA TRP A 265 18.20 -12.54 30.79
C TRP A 265 16.79 -12.15 31.26
N ARG A 266 16.27 -12.91 32.20
CA ARG A 266 14.98 -12.61 32.84
C ARG A 266 15.21 -12.10 34.26
N ASN A 267 14.51 -11.03 34.60
CA ASN A 267 14.48 -10.54 35.97
C ASN A 267 13.59 -11.46 36.85
N ARG A 268 13.60 -11.21 38.18
CA ARG A 268 12.78 -11.99 39.15
C ARG A 268 11.27 -12.01 38.84
N LYS A 269 10.76 -11.06 38.04
CA LYS A 269 9.37 -10.97 37.62
C LYS A 269 9.12 -11.65 36.25
N GLY A 270 10.12 -12.34 35.69
CA GLY A 270 10.05 -13.03 34.40
C GLY A 270 10.07 -12.10 33.17
N GLU A 271 10.30 -10.80 33.34
CA GLU A 271 10.43 -9.84 32.22
C GLU A 271 11.86 -9.87 31.66
N LEU A 272 12.01 -9.61 30.34
CA LEU A 272 13.32 -9.59 29.69
C LEU A 272 14.10 -8.31 30.03
N MET A 273 15.36 -8.50 30.27
CA MET A 273 16.39 -7.46 30.37
C MET A 273 17.40 -7.73 29.24
N LEU A 274 17.76 -6.69 28.52
CA LEU A 274 18.77 -6.75 27.46
C LEU A 274 19.92 -5.83 27.86
N GLN A 275 21.15 -6.26 27.64
CA GLN A 275 22.35 -5.43 27.78
C GLN A 275 23.17 -5.56 26.51
N ILE A 276 23.58 -4.41 25.96
CA ILE A 276 24.39 -4.30 24.76
C ILE A 276 25.68 -3.58 25.15
N ASN A 277 26.80 -4.25 24.99
CA ASN A 277 28.12 -3.68 25.28
C ASN A 277 28.72 -3.17 23.98
N ILE A 278 29.06 -1.89 23.96
CA ILE A 278 29.52 -1.17 22.78
C ILE A 278 30.98 -0.73 23.04
N GLU A 279 31.80 -0.86 22.02
CA GLU A 279 33.10 -0.24 21.92
C GLU A 279 32.99 0.84 20.85
N GLU A 280 33.01 2.12 21.25
CA GLU A 280 32.74 3.24 20.32
C GLU A 280 33.92 3.54 19.41
N GLY A 281 35.14 3.30 19.86
CA GLY A 281 36.34 3.65 19.11
C GLY A 281 36.62 5.17 19.11
N LYS A 282 37.40 5.62 18.14
CA LYS A 282 37.71 7.05 17.92
C LYS A 282 36.70 7.67 16.95
N ARG A 283 36.56 8.97 17.03
CA ARG A 283 35.77 9.74 16.05
C ARG A 283 36.67 10.18 14.92
N TYR A 284 36.30 9.87 13.68
CA TYR A 284 37.06 10.14 12.47
C TYR A 284 36.54 11.33 11.67
N TYR A 285 37.44 11.97 10.89
CA TYR A 285 37.16 13.10 10.02
C TYR A 285 37.73 12.88 8.64
N PHE A 286 37.12 13.45 7.60
CA PHE A 286 37.68 13.47 6.25
C PHE A 286 38.86 14.44 6.21
N ARG A 287 40.02 13.98 5.73
CA ARG A 287 41.22 14.82 5.59
C ARG A 287 41.44 15.26 4.14
N ASN A 288 41.87 14.36 3.28
CA ASN A 288 42.03 14.63 1.85
C ASN A 288 41.09 13.75 1.05
N ILE A 289 40.43 14.32 0.05
CA ILE A 289 39.57 13.61 -0.90
C ILE A 289 40.13 13.82 -2.27
N ILE A 290 40.65 12.76 -2.88
CA ILE A 290 41.35 12.78 -4.16
C ILE A 290 40.53 12.01 -5.18
N TRP A 291 40.30 12.62 -6.34
CA TRP A 291 39.61 11.99 -7.46
C TRP A 291 40.62 11.41 -8.44
N LYS A 292 40.37 10.18 -8.91
CA LYS A 292 41.19 9.54 -9.96
C LYS A 292 40.30 8.90 -11.02
N GLY A 293 40.66 9.10 -12.29
CA GLY A 293 39.96 8.47 -13.42
C GLY A 293 38.77 9.27 -13.97
N ASN A 294 38.51 10.46 -13.45
CA ASN A 294 37.48 11.38 -13.99
C ASN A 294 38.01 12.17 -15.17
N THR A 295 37.54 11.87 -16.38
CA THR A 295 37.91 12.57 -17.62
C THR A 295 36.75 13.40 -18.16
N ILE A 296 35.52 13.10 -17.83
CA ILE A 296 34.31 13.71 -18.38
C ILE A 296 33.85 14.92 -17.53
N TYR A 297 33.92 14.79 -16.21
CA TYR A 297 33.57 15.88 -15.31
C TYR A 297 34.76 16.36 -14.52
N GLU A 298 34.86 17.69 -14.39
CA GLU A 298 35.93 18.32 -13.63
C GLU A 298 35.88 17.98 -12.15
N THR A 299 37.06 17.84 -11.54
CA THR A 299 37.20 17.51 -10.10
C THR A 299 36.43 18.47 -9.18
N ASN A 300 36.45 19.78 -9.51
CA ASN A 300 35.73 20.79 -8.73
C ASN A 300 34.21 20.58 -8.77
N TYR A 301 33.68 20.22 -9.93
CA TYR A 301 32.25 19.96 -10.09
C TYR A 301 31.82 18.69 -9.32
N LEU A 302 32.59 17.60 -9.46
CA LEU A 302 32.35 16.37 -8.70
C LEU A 302 32.41 16.61 -7.19
N SER A 303 33.38 17.42 -6.72
CA SER A 303 33.50 17.76 -5.29
C SER A 303 32.34 18.59 -4.79
N GLN A 304 31.77 19.48 -5.61
CA GLN A 304 30.56 20.24 -5.28
C GLN A 304 29.32 19.32 -5.15
N VAL A 305 29.19 18.35 -6.06
CA VAL A 305 28.07 17.36 -6.01
C VAL A 305 28.24 16.43 -4.84
N LEU A 306 29.45 15.96 -4.55
CA LEU A 306 29.75 15.14 -3.37
C LEU A 306 29.37 15.87 -2.07
N GLY A 307 29.68 17.17 -2.00
CA GLY A 307 29.31 18.02 -0.87
C GLY A 307 30.00 17.69 0.45
N ILE A 308 31.03 16.85 0.45
CA ILE A 308 31.85 16.48 1.61
C ILE A 308 33.17 17.26 1.52
N LYS A 309 33.57 17.90 2.62
CA LYS A 309 34.75 18.76 2.70
C LYS A 309 35.78 18.21 3.67
N LYS A 310 37.02 18.66 3.50
CA LYS A 310 38.08 18.43 4.47
C LYS A 310 37.69 18.96 5.87
N GLY A 311 37.83 18.14 6.88
CA GLY A 311 37.46 18.45 8.27
C GLY A 311 36.02 18.07 8.62
N ASP A 312 35.19 17.67 7.66
CA ASP A 312 33.88 17.12 7.96
C ASP A 312 33.98 15.81 8.72
N VAL A 313 33.01 15.57 9.58
CA VAL A 313 32.91 14.31 10.31
C VAL A 313 32.71 13.14 9.33
N TYR A 314 33.50 12.10 9.49
CA TYR A 314 33.33 10.88 8.68
C TYR A 314 31.91 10.33 8.82
N ASN A 315 31.29 10.12 7.70
CA ASN A 315 29.94 9.58 7.64
C ASN A 315 29.82 8.66 6.42
N GLN A 316 29.89 7.36 6.67
CA GLN A 316 29.87 6.35 5.62
C GLN A 316 28.54 6.36 4.83
N GLU A 317 27.40 6.45 5.52
CA GLU A 317 26.08 6.47 4.87
C GLU A 317 25.94 7.68 3.93
N LEU A 318 26.42 8.85 4.36
CA LEU A 318 26.43 10.05 3.52
C LEU A 318 27.33 9.89 2.31
N LEU A 319 28.54 9.34 2.51
CA LEU A 319 29.50 9.10 1.43
C LEU A 319 28.92 8.13 0.40
N GLU A 320 28.41 6.99 0.82
CA GLU A 320 27.76 6.01 -0.06
C GLU A 320 26.56 6.58 -0.80
N THR A 321 25.70 7.35 -0.11
CA THR A 321 24.55 8.02 -0.70
C THR A 321 24.97 9.02 -1.76
N ARG A 322 26.00 9.84 -1.50
CA ARG A 322 26.49 10.84 -2.44
C ARG A 322 27.26 10.27 -3.62
N LEU A 323 27.86 9.10 -3.46
CA LEU A 323 28.56 8.40 -4.54
C LEU A 323 27.60 7.58 -5.41
N SER A 324 26.70 6.81 -4.79
CA SER A 324 25.98 5.75 -5.50
C SER A 324 24.50 6.02 -5.76
N PHE A 325 23.78 6.53 -4.78
CA PHE A 325 22.32 6.72 -4.90
C PHE A 325 21.77 7.72 -3.88
N SER A 326 21.35 8.88 -4.34
CA SER A 326 20.55 9.81 -3.57
C SER A 326 19.10 9.83 -4.07
N GLN A 327 18.14 9.99 -3.16
CA GLN A 327 16.70 10.05 -3.53
C GLN A 327 16.35 11.26 -4.40
N ASP A 328 17.17 12.32 -4.35
CA ASP A 328 17.02 13.53 -5.14
C ASP A 328 17.77 13.51 -6.48
N GLY A 329 18.44 12.39 -6.79
CA GLY A 329 19.22 12.20 -8.00
C GLY A 329 20.49 13.06 -8.07
N ARG A 330 20.92 13.64 -6.93
CA ARG A 330 22.12 14.48 -6.85
C ARG A 330 23.29 13.70 -6.26
N ASP A 331 23.63 12.61 -6.90
CA ASP A 331 24.81 11.79 -6.57
C ASP A 331 25.71 11.63 -7.79
N ILE A 332 26.93 11.21 -7.54
CA ILE A 332 27.96 11.07 -8.57
C ILE A 332 27.55 10.04 -9.63
N SER A 333 27.02 8.89 -9.20
CA SER A 333 26.61 7.85 -10.15
C SER A 333 25.46 8.31 -11.05
N SER A 334 24.51 9.11 -10.54
CA SER A 334 23.42 9.64 -11.36
C SER A 334 23.93 10.56 -12.48
N LEU A 335 24.96 11.38 -12.25
CA LEU A 335 25.54 12.23 -13.29
C LEU A 335 25.99 11.45 -14.51
N TYR A 336 26.63 10.31 -14.29
CA TYR A 336 27.16 9.47 -15.35
C TYR A 336 26.07 8.57 -15.95
N LEU A 337 25.27 7.90 -15.11
CA LEU A 337 24.23 6.98 -15.57
C LEU A 337 23.11 7.68 -16.36
N ASP A 338 22.81 8.94 -16.05
CA ASP A 338 21.80 9.71 -16.78
C ASP A 338 22.33 10.24 -18.13
N ASN A 339 23.65 10.18 -18.34
CA ASN A 339 24.32 10.55 -19.59
C ASN A 339 24.80 9.33 -20.41
N GLY A 340 24.31 8.14 -20.11
CA GLY A 340 24.58 6.93 -20.88
C GLY A 340 25.75 6.08 -20.38
N TYR A 341 26.49 6.48 -19.37
CA TYR A 341 27.65 5.74 -18.87
C TYR A 341 27.22 4.58 -17.97
N LEU A 342 26.57 3.57 -18.55
CA LEU A 342 25.99 2.42 -17.84
C LEU A 342 27.03 1.63 -17.04
N PHE A 343 28.27 1.58 -17.52
CA PHE A 343 29.36 0.84 -16.86
C PHE A 343 30.11 1.66 -15.83
N PHE A 344 29.62 2.86 -15.51
CA PHE A 344 30.23 3.72 -14.51
C PHE A 344 30.32 3.02 -13.15
N ARG A 345 31.47 3.18 -12.52
CA ARG A 345 31.71 2.73 -11.15
C ARG A 345 32.62 3.72 -10.43
N VAL A 346 32.33 3.97 -9.17
CA VAL A 346 33.19 4.74 -8.27
C VAL A 346 33.44 3.93 -7.02
N ASP A 347 34.73 3.71 -6.73
CA ASP A 347 35.17 2.94 -5.57
C ASP A 347 35.87 3.89 -4.59
N PRO A 348 35.33 4.14 -3.39
CA PRO A 348 35.98 4.90 -2.35
C PRO A 348 37.03 4.03 -1.67
N VAL A 349 38.31 4.44 -1.74
CA VAL A 349 39.44 3.72 -1.13
C VAL A 349 40.06 4.60 -0.07
N GLU A 350 40.09 4.09 1.16
CA GLU A 350 40.83 4.73 2.24
C GLU A 350 42.33 4.46 2.05
N THR A 351 43.09 5.51 1.77
CA THR A 351 44.54 5.39 1.43
C THR A 351 45.42 5.56 2.64
N ALA A 352 45.03 6.34 3.63
CA ALA A 352 45.76 6.53 4.86
C ALA A 352 44.83 6.94 6.01
N ILE A 353 45.17 6.52 7.20
CA ILE A 353 44.54 6.96 8.46
C ILE A 353 45.64 7.54 9.33
N ASP A 354 45.55 8.82 9.64
CA ASP A 354 46.48 9.55 10.48
C ASP A 354 45.75 10.05 11.70
N ASN A 355 45.99 9.42 12.83
CA ASN A 355 45.33 9.60 14.12
C ASN A 355 43.78 9.43 14.08
N ASP A 356 43.05 10.48 13.73
CA ASP A 356 41.59 10.56 13.65
C ASP A 356 41.12 11.05 12.27
N SER A 357 42.03 11.10 11.32
CA SER A 357 41.77 11.68 10.00
C SER A 357 42.00 10.67 8.88
N ILE A 358 41.05 10.58 7.96
CA ILE A 358 41.01 9.62 6.87
C ILE A 358 41.27 10.32 5.54
N ASP A 359 42.24 9.82 4.78
CA ASP A 359 42.45 10.18 3.38
C ASP A 359 41.68 9.22 2.48
N LEU A 360 40.88 9.80 1.60
CA LEU A 360 40.01 9.07 0.69
C LEU A 360 40.41 9.29 -0.75
N GLU A 361 40.59 8.22 -1.51
CA GLU A 361 40.78 8.23 -2.95
C GLU A 361 39.51 7.66 -3.62
N LEU A 362 38.85 8.49 -4.41
CA LEU A 362 37.67 8.13 -5.17
C LEU A 362 38.09 7.70 -6.57
N ARG A 363 38.12 6.38 -6.80
CA ARG A 363 38.54 5.79 -8.06
C ARG A 363 37.35 5.64 -8.98
N ILE A 364 37.36 6.38 -10.07
CA ILE A 364 36.30 6.37 -11.08
C ILE A 364 36.71 5.50 -12.26
N TYR A 365 35.81 4.65 -12.67
CA TYR A 365 35.81 4.01 -13.97
C TYR A 365 34.59 4.48 -14.74
N GLU A 366 34.78 5.32 -15.77
CA GLU A 366 33.69 5.96 -16.50
C GLU A 366 33.04 5.00 -17.49
N GLY A 367 33.82 4.17 -18.16
CA GLY A 367 33.37 3.23 -19.16
C GLY A 367 32.83 3.89 -20.44
N PRO A 368 32.40 3.11 -21.43
CA PRO A 368 31.75 3.62 -22.64
C PRO A 368 30.29 3.99 -22.38
N GLN A 369 29.77 4.91 -23.20
CA GLN A 369 28.31 5.18 -23.21
C GLN A 369 27.57 4.01 -23.86
N ALA A 370 26.39 3.69 -23.33
CA ALA A 370 25.46 2.71 -23.86
C ALA A 370 24.21 3.38 -24.42
N THR A 371 23.70 2.87 -25.53
CA THR A 371 22.42 3.26 -26.12
C THR A 371 21.40 2.15 -25.93
N ILE A 372 20.13 2.52 -25.81
CA ILE A 372 19.03 1.55 -25.69
C ILE A 372 18.78 0.92 -27.06
N ASP A 373 18.93 -0.40 -27.17
CA ASP A 373 18.62 -1.15 -28.38
C ASP A 373 17.13 -1.48 -28.45
N ARG A 374 16.61 -2.15 -27.43
CA ARG A 374 15.21 -2.58 -27.37
C ARG A 374 14.61 -2.32 -25.99
N VAL A 375 13.28 -2.08 -26.00
CA VAL A 375 12.47 -2.05 -24.81
C VAL A 375 11.45 -3.17 -24.90
N VAL A 376 11.53 -4.13 -23.97
CA VAL A 376 10.69 -5.32 -23.90
C VAL A 376 9.76 -5.23 -22.71
N ILE A 377 8.49 -5.58 -22.90
CA ILE A 377 7.49 -5.59 -21.83
C ILE A 377 6.96 -7.03 -21.73
N LYS A 378 6.89 -7.56 -20.50
CA LYS A 378 6.46 -8.94 -20.23
C LYS A 378 5.42 -8.97 -19.11
N GLY A 379 4.44 -9.88 -19.20
CA GLY A 379 3.44 -10.11 -18.15
C GLY A 379 2.20 -9.20 -18.24
N ASN A 380 2.01 -8.53 -19.37
CA ASN A 380 0.84 -7.70 -19.67
C ASN A 380 -0.20 -8.52 -20.49
N ASP A 381 -0.80 -9.51 -19.86
CA ASP A 381 -1.69 -10.47 -20.54
C ASP A 381 -3.03 -9.86 -20.99
N ARG A 382 -3.53 -8.85 -20.26
CA ARG A 382 -4.79 -8.13 -20.55
C ARG A 382 -4.55 -6.74 -21.11
N THR A 383 -3.55 -6.03 -20.57
CA THR A 383 -3.25 -4.67 -20.98
C THR A 383 -2.43 -4.67 -22.26
N HIS A 384 -2.93 -4.01 -23.29
CA HIS A 384 -2.20 -3.91 -24.56
C HIS A 384 -0.86 -3.17 -24.35
N GLU A 385 0.17 -3.66 -25.03
CA GLU A 385 1.54 -3.14 -24.89
C GLU A 385 1.66 -1.63 -25.12
N HIS A 386 0.88 -1.09 -26.07
CA HIS A 386 0.92 0.34 -26.38
C HIS A 386 0.52 1.22 -25.17
N VAL A 387 -0.30 0.72 -24.24
CA VAL A 387 -0.73 1.43 -23.04
C VAL A 387 0.44 1.64 -22.09
N ILE A 388 1.32 0.64 -21.96
CA ILE A 388 2.53 0.74 -21.15
C ILE A 388 3.58 1.55 -21.90
N ARG A 389 3.83 1.20 -23.16
CA ARG A 389 4.90 1.78 -23.98
C ARG A 389 4.79 3.31 -24.12
N ARG A 390 3.58 3.84 -24.25
CA ARG A 390 3.34 5.29 -24.33
C ARG A 390 3.70 6.07 -23.07
N GLU A 391 3.78 5.40 -21.93
CA GLU A 391 4.14 6.00 -20.61
C GLU A 391 5.65 5.91 -20.34
N LEU A 392 6.41 5.18 -21.17
CA LEU A 392 7.84 5.01 -20.98
C LEU A 392 8.61 6.24 -21.47
N PHE A 393 9.63 6.60 -20.70
CA PHE A 393 10.62 7.62 -21.08
C PHE A 393 11.85 7.01 -21.75
N THR A 394 12.04 5.69 -21.62
CA THR A 394 13.08 4.91 -22.27
C THR A 394 12.64 4.52 -23.69
N ARG A 395 13.41 4.89 -24.69
CA ARG A 395 13.10 4.61 -26.11
C ARG A 395 14.29 3.99 -26.82
N PRO A 396 14.08 3.06 -27.77
CA PRO A 396 15.16 2.58 -28.61
C PRO A 396 15.88 3.76 -29.30
N GLY A 397 17.21 3.74 -29.30
CA GLY A 397 18.06 4.80 -29.87
C GLY A 397 18.45 5.92 -28.90
N ASP A 398 17.76 6.07 -27.76
CA ASP A 398 18.14 7.04 -26.73
C ASP A 398 19.37 6.52 -25.94
N LYS A 399 20.13 7.44 -25.35
CA LYS A 399 21.18 7.05 -24.40
C LYS A 399 20.56 6.42 -23.18
N PHE A 400 21.26 5.48 -22.55
CA PHE A 400 20.86 4.95 -21.26
C PHE A 400 20.72 6.08 -20.24
N SER A 401 19.60 6.07 -19.48
CA SER A 401 19.37 7.03 -18.42
C SER A 401 18.67 6.32 -17.25
N ARG A 402 19.31 6.30 -16.10
CA ARG A 402 18.74 5.74 -14.85
C ARG A 402 17.54 6.55 -14.40
N ALA A 403 17.58 7.87 -14.53
CA ALA A 403 16.46 8.75 -14.21
C ALA A 403 15.22 8.40 -15.05
N ASP A 404 15.39 8.14 -16.36
CA ASP A 404 14.28 7.79 -17.25
C ASP A 404 13.72 6.39 -16.96
N ILE A 405 14.55 5.46 -16.53
CA ILE A 405 14.09 4.15 -16.06
C ILE A 405 13.22 4.31 -14.80
N ILE A 406 13.72 5.05 -13.79
CA ILE A 406 12.97 5.30 -12.54
C ILE A 406 11.67 6.05 -12.83
N ARG A 407 11.72 7.00 -13.75
CA ARG A 407 10.54 7.76 -14.19
C ARG A 407 9.53 6.85 -14.90
N SER A 408 9.99 5.98 -15.79
CA SER A 408 9.16 4.98 -16.47
C SER A 408 8.53 4.00 -15.49
N GLN A 409 9.31 3.49 -14.54
CA GLN A 409 8.82 2.64 -13.45
C GLN A 409 7.68 3.32 -12.67
N ARG A 410 7.87 4.57 -12.30
CA ARG A 410 6.84 5.34 -11.58
C ARG A 410 5.57 5.50 -12.41
N GLN A 411 5.69 5.74 -13.71
CA GLN A 411 4.53 5.86 -14.59
C GLN A 411 3.78 4.52 -14.71
N ILE A 412 4.50 3.40 -14.87
CA ILE A 412 3.87 2.06 -14.89
C ILE A 412 3.07 1.81 -13.60
N VAL A 413 3.65 2.13 -12.44
CA VAL A 413 2.98 2.00 -11.13
C VAL A 413 1.74 2.91 -11.06
N ASN A 414 1.85 4.15 -11.57
CA ASN A 414 0.77 5.13 -11.55
C ASN A 414 -0.43 4.74 -12.44
N LEU A 415 -0.24 3.88 -13.45
CA LEU A 415 -1.35 3.31 -14.20
C LEU A 415 -2.35 2.55 -13.31
N GLY A 416 -1.86 1.98 -12.21
CA GLY A 416 -2.70 1.26 -11.24
C GLY A 416 -3.14 -0.14 -11.68
N TYR A 417 -2.71 -0.62 -12.84
CA TYR A 417 -3.07 -1.94 -13.41
C TYR A 417 -2.14 -3.05 -12.96
N PHE A 418 -0.98 -2.71 -12.42
CA PHE A 418 0.10 -3.65 -12.10
C PHE A 418 0.41 -3.65 -10.60
N ASN A 419 0.90 -4.80 -10.12
CA ASN A 419 1.39 -4.94 -8.77
C ASN A 419 2.76 -4.25 -8.61
N PRO A 420 2.88 -3.22 -7.77
CA PRO A 420 4.15 -2.49 -7.62
C PRO A 420 5.30 -3.34 -7.05
N GLU A 421 4.96 -4.39 -6.26
CA GLU A 421 5.95 -5.24 -5.58
C GLU A 421 6.61 -6.24 -6.54
N SER A 422 5.90 -6.64 -7.60
CA SER A 422 6.39 -7.58 -8.61
C SER A 422 6.93 -6.91 -9.87
N LEU A 423 6.95 -5.56 -9.93
CA LEU A 423 7.52 -4.84 -11.05
C LEU A 423 9.05 -5.05 -11.11
N GLY A 424 9.49 -5.84 -12.05
CA GLY A 424 10.89 -6.12 -12.33
C GLY A 424 11.43 -5.26 -13.47
N ILE A 425 12.69 -4.82 -13.32
CA ILE A 425 13.42 -4.14 -14.39
C ILE A 425 14.75 -4.85 -14.57
N ASN A 426 15.00 -5.32 -15.76
CA ASN A 426 16.26 -5.94 -16.14
C ASN A 426 16.90 -5.17 -17.29
N THR A 427 18.22 -5.03 -17.26
CA THR A 427 18.99 -4.26 -18.26
C THR A 427 20.11 -5.12 -18.83
N PRO A 428 19.80 -6.17 -19.63
CA PRO A 428 20.82 -6.98 -20.24
C PRO A 428 21.63 -6.14 -21.25
N VAL A 429 22.95 -6.17 -21.07
CA VAL A 429 23.88 -5.39 -21.86
C VAL A 429 24.53 -6.23 -22.95
N ASN A 430 24.78 -5.59 -24.10
CA ASN A 430 25.60 -6.12 -25.17
C ASN A 430 26.91 -5.30 -25.25
N PRO A 431 28.00 -5.75 -24.60
CA PRO A 431 29.25 -4.99 -24.56
C PRO A 431 29.90 -4.80 -25.94
N GLU A 432 29.69 -5.75 -26.87
CA GLU A 432 30.29 -5.68 -28.21
C GLU A 432 29.70 -4.55 -29.05
N ARG A 433 28.40 -4.26 -28.87
CA ARG A 433 27.70 -3.20 -29.61
C ARG A 433 27.60 -1.89 -28.82
N GLY A 434 27.95 -1.90 -27.53
CA GLY A 434 27.72 -0.77 -26.63
C GLY A 434 26.25 -0.44 -26.45
N THR A 435 25.38 -1.47 -26.50
CA THR A 435 23.93 -1.31 -26.37
C THR A 435 23.39 -2.03 -25.15
N VAL A 436 22.19 -1.63 -24.72
CA VAL A 436 21.47 -2.23 -23.60
C VAL A 436 20.01 -2.44 -23.97
N ASP A 437 19.46 -3.61 -23.66
CA ASP A 437 18.02 -3.85 -23.69
C ASP A 437 17.43 -3.44 -22.34
N ILE A 438 16.20 -2.93 -22.33
CA ILE A 438 15.47 -2.66 -21.09
C ILE A 438 14.25 -3.55 -21.06
N GLU A 439 14.19 -4.46 -20.09
CA GLU A 439 13.06 -5.35 -19.89
C GLU A 439 12.23 -4.92 -18.69
N TYR A 440 10.96 -4.58 -18.91
CA TYR A 440 9.99 -4.33 -17.86
C TYR A 440 9.12 -5.58 -17.69
N THR A 441 9.18 -6.20 -16.52
CA THR A 441 8.32 -7.34 -16.18
C THR A 441 7.24 -6.84 -15.23
N VAL A 442 5.98 -6.99 -15.63
CA VAL A 442 4.82 -6.56 -14.87
C VAL A 442 3.95 -7.75 -14.50
N GLU A 443 3.17 -7.62 -13.43
CA GLU A 443 2.15 -8.59 -13.02
C GLU A 443 0.83 -7.83 -12.88
N GLU A 444 -0.18 -8.24 -13.64
CA GLU A 444 -1.47 -7.57 -13.64
C GLU A 444 -2.25 -7.84 -12.37
N ARG A 445 -2.89 -6.80 -11.85
CA ARG A 445 -3.81 -6.88 -10.73
C ARG A 445 -5.19 -6.37 -11.12
N PRO A 446 -6.25 -6.80 -10.41
CA PRO A 446 -7.56 -6.20 -10.58
C PRO A 446 -7.50 -4.70 -10.31
N SER A 447 -7.89 -3.88 -11.29
CA SER A 447 -7.89 -2.42 -11.23
C SER A 447 -9.29 -1.84 -11.10
N ASP A 448 -10.31 -2.66 -11.35
CA ASP A 448 -11.70 -2.25 -11.29
C ASP A 448 -12.14 -2.03 -9.84
N GLN A 449 -12.98 -1.04 -9.64
CA GLN A 449 -13.42 -0.64 -8.30
C GLN A 449 -14.94 -0.76 -8.24
N LEU A 450 -15.41 -1.44 -7.22
CA LEU A 450 -16.82 -1.50 -6.83
C LEU A 450 -16.98 -0.64 -5.57
N GLU A 451 -17.81 0.40 -5.66
CA GLU A 451 -18.24 1.21 -4.52
C GLU A 451 -19.62 0.75 -4.09
N LEU A 452 -19.71 0.22 -2.90
CA LEU A 452 -20.97 -0.08 -2.24
C LEU A 452 -20.95 0.55 -0.86
N SER A 453 -21.76 1.58 -0.65
CA SER A 453 -21.79 2.25 0.64
C SER A 453 -23.22 2.60 1.04
N ALA A 454 -23.45 2.67 2.35
CA ALA A 454 -24.66 3.18 2.94
C ALA A 454 -24.28 4.21 4.01
N GLY A 455 -24.88 5.40 3.93
CA GLY A 455 -24.72 6.47 4.89
C GLY A 455 -26.06 6.86 5.50
N TYR A 456 -26.02 7.53 6.63
CA TYR A 456 -27.21 8.13 7.22
C TYR A 456 -27.09 9.64 7.16
N GLN A 457 -28.07 10.27 6.54
CA GLN A 457 -28.23 11.72 6.55
C GLN A 457 -29.13 12.11 7.71
N PRO A 458 -28.67 12.88 8.70
CA PRO A 458 -29.51 13.33 9.78
C PRO A 458 -30.63 14.25 9.27
N ALA A 459 -31.73 14.30 10.02
CA ALA A 459 -32.83 15.20 9.73
C ALA A 459 -32.39 16.67 9.90
N THR A 460 -32.81 17.52 9.00
CA THR A 460 -32.65 18.97 9.09
C THR A 460 -34.01 19.65 9.18
N GLN A 461 -34.04 20.98 9.43
CA GLN A 461 -35.26 21.74 9.42
C GLN A 461 -36.03 21.63 8.10
N PHE A 462 -35.35 21.34 7.00
CA PHE A 462 -35.88 21.26 5.65
C PHE A 462 -35.96 19.84 5.06
N SER A 463 -35.44 18.83 5.76
CA SER A 463 -35.38 17.47 5.26
C SER A 463 -35.50 16.47 6.40
N ARG A 464 -36.38 15.46 6.24
CA ARG A 464 -36.34 14.26 7.11
C ARG A 464 -35.08 13.48 6.88
N GLY A 465 -34.38 13.09 7.96
CA GLY A 465 -33.21 12.19 7.87
C GLY A 465 -33.54 10.88 7.14
N GLY A 466 -32.53 10.28 6.52
CA GLY A 466 -32.71 9.04 5.77
C GLY A 466 -31.38 8.33 5.48
N VAL A 467 -31.50 7.08 5.02
CA VAL A 467 -30.35 6.30 4.57
C VAL A 467 -30.05 6.64 3.12
N ILE A 468 -28.80 6.92 2.82
CA ILE A 468 -28.31 7.12 1.45
C ILE A 468 -27.55 5.87 1.04
N GLY A 469 -28.00 5.21 -0.01
CA GLY A 469 -27.29 4.10 -0.66
C GLY A 469 -26.49 4.60 -1.86
N THR A 470 -25.27 4.10 -2.02
CA THR A 470 -24.43 4.36 -3.19
C THR A 470 -23.99 3.04 -3.81
N LEU A 471 -24.12 2.94 -5.12
CA LEU A 471 -23.57 1.89 -5.95
C LEU A 471 -22.75 2.54 -7.06
N GLY A 472 -21.48 2.23 -7.13
CA GLY A 472 -20.59 2.73 -8.16
C GLY A 472 -19.70 1.61 -8.71
N VAL A 473 -19.46 1.64 -10.01
CA VAL A 473 -18.50 0.75 -10.66
C VAL A 473 -17.59 1.59 -11.55
N THR A 474 -16.29 1.39 -11.37
CA THR A 474 -15.27 2.03 -12.20
C THR A 474 -14.36 0.98 -12.81
N PHE A 475 -14.32 0.94 -14.13
CA PHE A 475 -13.44 0.11 -14.93
C PHE A 475 -12.25 0.97 -15.38
N ASN A 476 -11.05 0.66 -14.86
CA ASN A 476 -9.87 1.52 -15.05
C ASN A 476 -9.03 1.17 -16.29
N ASN A 477 -9.19 -0.01 -16.85
CA ASN A 477 -8.48 -0.45 -18.06
C ASN A 477 -9.45 -0.82 -19.17
N PHE A 478 -10.51 -0.03 -19.33
CA PHE A 478 -11.57 -0.29 -20.31
C PHE A 478 -11.05 -0.18 -21.75
N SER A 479 -11.67 -0.92 -22.68
CA SER A 479 -11.38 -0.88 -24.12
C SER A 479 -12.66 -0.67 -24.92
N LEU A 480 -12.90 0.56 -25.39
CA LEU A 480 -14.03 0.87 -26.26
C LEU A 480 -13.90 0.17 -27.62
N ARG A 481 -12.69 -0.01 -28.12
CA ARG A 481 -12.40 -0.71 -29.38
C ARG A 481 -12.92 -2.15 -29.38
N ASN A 482 -12.79 -2.82 -28.25
CA ASN A 482 -13.16 -4.21 -28.08
C ASN A 482 -14.61 -4.43 -27.64
N ILE A 483 -15.45 -3.39 -27.64
CA ILE A 483 -16.84 -3.48 -27.17
C ILE A 483 -17.68 -4.44 -28.01
N SER A 484 -17.38 -4.59 -29.29
CA SER A 484 -18.05 -5.53 -30.21
C SER A 484 -17.44 -6.95 -30.20
N ASN A 485 -16.27 -7.13 -29.56
CA ASN A 485 -15.62 -8.43 -29.44
C ASN A 485 -16.05 -9.13 -28.15
N LYS A 486 -16.97 -10.09 -28.24
CA LYS A 486 -17.51 -10.82 -27.07
C LYS A 486 -16.46 -11.62 -26.29
N GLU A 487 -15.38 -12.06 -26.93
CA GLU A 487 -14.30 -12.82 -26.30
C GLU A 487 -13.46 -11.95 -25.34
N ALA A 488 -13.46 -10.63 -25.57
CA ALA A 488 -12.76 -9.67 -24.71
C ALA A 488 -13.53 -9.29 -23.43
N TRP A 489 -14.78 -9.76 -23.27
CA TRP A 489 -15.64 -9.41 -22.13
C TRP A 489 -15.34 -10.26 -20.90
N ASN A 490 -14.77 -9.61 -19.83
CA ASN A 490 -14.54 -10.25 -18.51
C ASN A 490 -14.45 -9.23 -17.36
N PRO A 491 -15.51 -8.70 -16.77
CA PRO A 491 -16.90 -8.63 -17.24
C PRO A 491 -17.13 -7.62 -18.37
N LEU A 492 -16.24 -6.68 -18.60
CA LEU A 492 -16.23 -5.71 -19.71
C LEU A 492 -14.90 -5.81 -20.46
N PRO A 493 -14.87 -5.37 -21.74
CA PRO A 493 -13.64 -5.38 -22.52
C PRO A 493 -12.57 -4.46 -21.88
N GLN A 494 -11.36 -5.00 -21.75
CA GLN A 494 -10.21 -4.34 -21.11
C GLN A 494 -9.02 -4.28 -22.08
N GLY A 495 -8.02 -3.45 -21.73
CA GLY A 495 -6.72 -3.43 -22.37
C GLY A 495 -6.25 -2.10 -22.94
N ASP A 496 -7.09 -1.11 -23.17
CA ASP A 496 -6.71 0.17 -23.81
C ASP A 496 -6.41 1.30 -22.80
N GLY A 497 -6.53 1.02 -21.50
CA GLY A 497 -6.23 2.00 -20.44
C GLY A 497 -7.27 3.13 -20.37
N GLN A 498 -8.45 2.96 -20.95
CA GLN A 498 -9.57 3.89 -20.84
C GLN A 498 -10.26 3.71 -19.49
N ARG A 499 -10.96 4.74 -19.04
CA ARG A 499 -11.71 4.70 -17.78
C ARG A 499 -13.18 4.88 -18.05
N LEU A 500 -13.99 3.94 -17.59
CA LEU A 500 -15.46 4.00 -17.61
C LEU A 500 -15.95 3.94 -16.16
N SER A 501 -16.71 4.94 -15.73
CA SER A 501 -17.29 4.97 -14.39
C SER A 501 -18.79 5.20 -14.47
N VAL A 502 -19.54 4.41 -13.72
CA VAL A 502 -21.00 4.60 -13.56
C VAL A 502 -21.31 4.56 -12.06
N ARG A 503 -22.02 5.56 -11.57
CA ARG A 503 -22.35 5.68 -10.16
C ARG A 503 -23.81 6.10 -10.01
N ALA A 504 -24.52 5.40 -9.14
CA ALA A 504 -25.86 5.72 -8.72
C ALA A 504 -25.90 5.90 -7.20
N GLN A 505 -26.54 6.97 -6.74
CA GLN A 505 -26.71 7.25 -5.34
C GLN A 505 -28.16 7.66 -5.07
N THR A 506 -28.77 7.13 -4.04
CA THR A 506 -30.16 7.42 -3.76
C THR A 506 -30.48 7.43 -2.28
N SER A 507 -31.39 8.30 -1.88
CA SER A 507 -32.09 8.30 -0.60
C SER A 507 -33.61 8.32 -0.85
N GLY A 508 -34.06 7.38 -1.66
CA GLY A 508 -35.46 7.32 -2.11
C GLY A 508 -35.85 8.53 -2.93
N ASP A 509 -37.04 9.09 -2.66
CA ASP A 509 -37.58 10.22 -3.43
C ASP A 509 -36.94 11.58 -3.14
N ARG A 510 -36.10 11.65 -2.05
CA ARG A 510 -35.51 12.92 -1.64
C ARG A 510 -34.23 13.26 -2.38
N PHE A 511 -33.45 12.26 -2.67
CA PHE A 511 -32.19 12.45 -3.36
C PHE A 511 -31.92 11.29 -4.31
N GLN A 512 -31.63 11.63 -5.54
CA GLN A 512 -31.20 10.70 -6.57
C GLN A 512 -30.09 11.37 -7.36
N SER A 513 -29.00 10.64 -7.56
CA SER A 513 -27.84 11.08 -8.33
C SER A 513 -27.37 9.95 -9.22
N TYR A 514 -27.28 10.18 -10.50
CA TYR A 514 -26.75 9.28 -11.50
C TYR A 514 -25.60 9.96 -12.21
N ASN A 515 -24.46 9.32 -12.26
CA ASN A 515 -23.24 9.84 -12.91
C ASN A 515 -22.67 8.76 -13.82
N ALA A 516 -22.33 9.13 -15.05
CA ALA A 516 -21.60 8.28 -15.97
C ALA A 516 -20.49 9.09 -16.61
N SER A 517 -19.27 8.53 -16.66
CA SER A 517 -18.13 9.19 -17.28
C SER A 517 -17.25 8.20 -18.03
N PHE A 518 -16.77 8.65 -19.17
CA PHE A 518 -15.78 7.94 -19.99
C PHE A 518 -14.57 8.85 -20.20
N THR A 519 -13.38 8.31 -20.02
CA THR A 519 -12.13 9.04 -20.26
C THR A 519 -11.18 8.22 -21.12
N GLU A 520 -10.77 8.77 -22.26
CA GLU A 520 -9.66 8.33 -23.07
C GLU A 520 -8.42 9.15 -22.69
N PRO A 521 -7.39 8.58 -22.04
CA PRO A 521 -6.23 9.35 -21.56
C PRO A 521 -5.23 9.73 -22.65
N TRP A 522 -5.27 9.06 -23.82
CA TRP A 522 -4.36 9.27 -24.94
C TRP A 522 -5.09 9.38 -26.28
N LEU A 523 -5.96 10.37 -26.40
CA LEU A 523 -6.71 10.64 -27.62
C LEU A 523 -5.79 10.74 -28.83
N GLY A 524 -6.00 9.84 -29.81
CA GLY A 524 -5.15 9.73 -31.00
C GLY A 524 -3.84 8.99 -30.78
N GLY A 525 -3.53 8.48 -29.57
CA GLY A 525 -2.43 7.57 -29.26
C GLY A 525 -1.01 8.14 -29.29
N LYS A 526 -0.81 9.37 -29.79
CA LYS A 526 0.53 9.95 -30.02
C LYS A 526 1.00 10.93 -28.93
N LYS A 527 0.05 11.56 -28.24
CA LYS A 527 0.32 12.57 -27.20
C LYS A 527 -0.57 12.30 -26.00
N PRO A 528 -0.16 12.67 -24.77
CA PRO A 528 -0.97 12.51 -23.58
C PRO A 528 -2.12 13.53 -23.52
N ASN A 529 -2.95 13.50 -24.53
CA ASN A 529 -4.17 14.30 -24.63
C ASN A 529 -5.36 13.47 -24.15
N SER A 530 -6.05 13.90 -23.13
CA SER A 530 -7.21 13.20 -22.61
C SER A 530 -8.50 13.77 -23.15
N LEU A 531 -9.44 12.91 -23.47
CA LEU A 531 -10.84 13.27 -23.74
C LEU A 531 -11.72 12.67 -22.64
N THR A 532 -12.51 13.50 -21.99
CA THR A 532 -13.49 13.06 -21.00
C THR A 532 -14.89 13.45 -21.48
N VAL A 533 -15.80 12.49 -21.47
CA VAL A 533 -17.22 12.75 -21.66
C VAL A 533 -17.92 12.26 -20.40
N ALA A 534 -18.64 13.16 -19.73
CA ALA A 534 -19.32 12.84 -18.49
C ALA A 534 -20.73 13.42 -18.51
N GLY A 535 -21.67 12.67 -17.97
CA GLY A 535 -23.03 13.14 -17.77
C GLY A 535 -23.49 12.86 -16.35
N PHE A 536 -24.21 13.77 -15.76
CA PHE A 536 -24.88 13.52 -14.49
C PHE A 536 -26.31 14.07 -14.46
N TYR A 537 -27.10 13.42 -13.64
CA TYR A 537 -28.43 13.86 -13.28
C TYR A 537 -28.60 13.78 -11.77
N ASN A 538 -28.90 14.93 -11.15
CA ASN A 538 -29.19 15.04 -9.73
C ASN A 538 -30.58 15.52 -9.51
N ARG A 539 -31.33 14.88 -8.61
CA ARG A 539 -32.65 15.29 -8.18
C ARG A 539 -32.67 15.42 -6.67
N PHE A 540 -33.11 16.58 -6.21
CA PHE A 540 -33.44 16.83 -4.81
C PHE A 540 -34.91 17.07 -4.65
N SER A 541 -35.49 16.58 -3.58
CA SER A 541 -36.82 16.96 -3.16
C SER A 541 -36.92 16.95 -1.62
N ASN A 542 -37.92 17.63 -1.08
CA ASN A 542 -38.25 17.57 0.33
C ASN A 542 -38.97 16.26 0.72
N GLY A 543 -39.30 15.40 -0.26
CA GLY A 543 -39.96 14.10 -0.05
C GLY A 543 -41.46 14.17 0.18
N PHE A 544 -42.11 15.31 -0.05
CA PHE A 544 -43.55 15.49 0.12
C PHE A 544 -44.26 15.60 -1.25
N GLU A 545 -43.99 14.66 -2.14
CA GLU A 545 -44.57 14.62 -3.48
C GLU A 545 -46.12 14.63 -3.40
N GLY A 546 -46.76 15.57 -4.12
CA GLY A 546 -48.21 15.79 -4.08
C GLY A 546 -48.73 16.77 -3.00
N ALA A 547 -47.89 17.30 -2.13
CA ALA A 547 -48.23 18.34 -1.17
C ALA A 547 -48.00 19.75 -1.75
N ASP A 548 -48.77 20.74 -1.29
CA ASP A 548 -48.63 22.14 -1.71
C ASP A 548 -47.22 22.71 -1.46
N ASN A 549 -46.51 22.19 -0.48
CA ASN A 549 -45.15 22.59 -0.14
C ASN A 549 -44.07 21.71 -0.78
N PHE A 550 -44.41 20.94 -1.83
CA PHE A 550 -43.43 20.11 -2.53
C PHE A 550 -42.34 20.96 -3.16
N GLN A 551 -41.09 20.62 -2.82
CA GLN A 551 -39.88 21.28 -3.32
C GLN A 551 -39.05 20.30 -4.13
N ARG A 552 -38.59 20.76 -5.29
CA ARG A 552 -37.73 19.95 -6.15
C ARG A 552 -36.69 20.81 -6.88
N LEU A 553 -35.45 20.33 -6.90
CA LEU A 553 -34.36 20.82 -7.74
C LEU A 553 -33.83 19.65 -8.57
N GLY A 554 -33.91 19.76 -9.89
CA GLY A 554 -33.33 18.81 -10.83
C GLY A 554 -32.18 19.47 -11.60
N ILE A 555 -31.01 18.79 -11.67
CA ILE A 555 -29.85 19.28 -12.40
C ILE A 555 -29.36 18.16 -13.33
N ALA A 556 -29.39 18.44 -14.65
CA ALA A 556 -28.78 17.56 -15.65
C ALA A 556 -27.62 18.29 -16.30
N GLN A 557 -26.49 17.60 -16.45
CA GLN A 557 -25.30 18.17 -17.07
C GLN A 557 -24.60 17.13 -17.96
N LEU A 558 -24.08 17.64 -19.07
CA LEU A 558 -23.16 16.96 -19.98
C LEU A 558 -21.89 17.80 -20.04
N THR A 559 -20.76 17.14 -19.80
CA THR A 559 -19.42 17.73 -19.87
C THR A 559 -18.62 17.04 -20.96
N VAL A 560 -17.98 17.80 -21.83
CA VAL A 560 -16.97 17.32 -22.77
C VAL A 560 -15.66 18.05 -22.45
N GLY A 561 -14.68 17.32 -21.92
CA GLY A 561 -13.42 17.86 -21.46
C GLY A 561 -12.24 17.36 -22.29
N PHE A 562 -11.38 18.28 -22.68
CA PHE A 562 -10.10 18.01 -23.31
C PHE A 562 -8.97 18.42 -22.38
N GLY A 563 -8.03 17.51 -22.10
CA GLY A 563 -6.88 17.76 -21.24
C GLY A 563 -5.57 17.45 -21.98
N THR A 564 -4.52 18.22 -21.73
CA THR A 564 -3.19 17.95 -22.28
C THR A 564 -2.10 18.28 -21.25
N ARG A 565 -1.05 17.45 -21.22
CA ARG A 565 0.14 17.72 -20.42
C ARG A 565 1.08 18.62 -21.22
N LEU A 566 1.45 19.72 -20.62
CA LEU A 566 2.41 20.67 -21.22
C LEU A 566 3.84 20.23 -20.89
N LYS A 567 4.76 20.52 -21.81
CA LYS A 567 6.20 20.28 -21.62
C LYS A 567 6.94 21.53 -21.13
N TRP A 568 6.32 22.68 -21.31
CA TRP A 568 6.87 23.98 -20.92
C TRP A 568 5.88 24.72 -20.00
N PRO A 569 6.33 25.36 -18.91
CA PRO A 569 7.71 25.53 -18.43
C PRO A 569 8.35 24.26 -17.84
N ASP A 570 7.56 23.32 -17.32
CA ASP A 570 8.01 21.99 -16.88
C ASP A 570 6.93 20.94 -17.14
N ASP A 571 7.27 19.66 -16.99
CA ASP A 571 6.39 18.51 -17.27
C ASP A 571 5.24 18.34 -16.24
N ASN A 572 5.14 19.22 -15.24
CA ASN A 572 4.10 19.12 -14.22
C ASN A 572 2.84 19.94 -14.57
N PHE A 573 2.90 20.71 -15.67
CA PHE A 573 1.74 21.50 -16.11
C PHE A 573 0.75 20.68 -16.91
N VAL A 574 -0.53 20.89 -16.60
CA VAL A 574 -1.68 20.34 -17.31
C VAL A 574 -2.61 21.49 -17.71
N PHE A 575 -3.00 21.52 -18.96
CA PHE A 575 -4.06 22.38 -19.44
C PHE A 575 -5.30 21.56 -19.71
N ARG A 576 -6.47 22.06 -19.30
CA ARG A 576 -7.76 21.44 -19.52
C ARG A 576 -8.80 22.47 -19.98
N ALA A 577 -9.59 22.09 -20.98
CA ALA A 577 -10.73 22.84 -21.46
C ALA A 577 -11.98 21.95 -21.36
N ASP A 578 -13.01 22.41 -20.65
CA ASP A 578 -14.26 21.70 -20.43
C ASP A 578 -15.41 22.51 -21.02
N LEU A 579 -16.23 21.89 -21.83
CA LEU A 579 -17.52 22.45 -22.29
C LEU A 579 -18.62 21.77 -21.48
N ASP A 580 -19.32 22.55 -20.67
CA ASP A 580 -20.42 22.10 -19.84
C ASP A 580 -21.76 22.61 -20.37
N ILE A 581 -22.68 21.68 -20.54
CA ILE A 581 -24.08 21.98 -20.89
C ILE A 581 -24.92 21.51 -19.72
N GLN A 582 -25.50 22.46 -18.97
CA GLN A 582 -26.27 22.16 -17.76
C GLN A 582 -27.67 22.73 -17.86
N ARG A 583 -28.62 21.97 -17.34
CA ARG A 583 -30.03 22.38 -17.21
C ARG A 583 -30.50 22.22 -15.77
N LEU A 584 -30.95 23.31 -15.18
CA LEU A 584 -31.55 23.33 -13.85
C LEU A 584 -33.07 23.41 -14.00
N ASN A 585 -33.79 22.56 -13.28
CA ASN A 585 -35.22 22.55 -13.19
C ASN A 585 -35.64 22.76 -11.73
N ILE A 586 -36.19 23.92 -11.44
CA ILE A 586 -36.53 24.39 -10.10
C ILE A 586 -38.06 24.40 -9.94
N ASN A 587 -38.53 23.75 -8.91
CA ASN A 587 -39.95 23.74 -8.54
C ASN A 587 -40.07 23.99 -7.03
N ASN A 588 -40.55 25.17 -6.65
CA ASN A 588 -40.77 25.63 -5.26
C ASN A 588 -39.52 25.51 -4.36
N TYR A 589 -38.32 25.54 -4.97
CA TYR A 589 -37.05 25.42 -4.23
C TYR A 589 -36.46 26.81 -3.97
N GLY A 590 -36.43 27.25 -2.72
CA GLY A 590 -36.06 28.63 -2.34
C GLY A 590 -34.56 28.88 -2.14
N GLY A 591 -33.69 27.96 -2.62
CA GLY A 591 -32.24 28.04 -2.38
C GLY A 591 -31.45 29.07 -3.17
N PHE A 592 -32.05 29.71 -4.19
CA PHE A 592 -31.39 30.72 -5.03
C PHE A 592 -31.98 32.09 -4.82
N VAL A 593 -31.13 33.05 -4.53
CA VAL A 593 -31.50 34.45 -4.28
C VAL A 593 -30.59 35.36 -5.08
N ASP A 594 -31.15 36.32 -5.80
CA ASP A 594 -30.38 37.29 -6.57
C ASP A 594 -29.79 38.43 -5.70
N GLU A 595 -29.09 39.37 -6.32
CA GLU A 595 -28.49 40.51 -5.61
C GLU A 595 -29.53 41.49 -5.02
N LEU A 596 -30.76 41.45 -5.52
CA LEU A 596 -31.88 42.31 -5.05
C LEU A 596 -32.72 41.63 -3.98
N GLY A 597 -32.29 40.43 -3.51
CA GLY A 597 -33.01 39.64 -2.51
C GLY A 597 -34.24 38.90 -3.05
N ARG A 598 -34.42 38.81 -4.38
CA ARG A 598 -35.54 38.10 -4.98
C ARG A 598 -35.25 36.62 -5.05
N SER A 599 -36.15 35.80 -4.52
CA SER A 599 -36.00 34.34 -4.53
C SER A 599 -36.41 33.73 -5.86
N ILE A 600 -35.57 32.85 -6.39
CA ILE A 600 -35.84 32.10 -7.61
C ILE A 600 -36.37 30.74 -7.19
N THR A 601 -37.70 30.57 -7.26
CA THR A 601 -38.38 29.39 -6.74
C THR A 601 -38.93 28.46 -7.83
N PHE A 602 -39.08 28.95 -9.05
CA PHE A 602 -39.61 28.18 -10.18
C PHE A 602 -38.85 28.50 -11.46
N GLY A 603 -38.78 27.54 -12.36
CA GLY A 603 -38.33 27.74 -13.73
C GLY A 603 -37.31 26.73 -14.22
N ILE A 604 -36.96 26.89 -15.49
CA ILE A 604 -35.92 26.11 -16.16
C ILE A 604 -34.81 27.07 -16.60
N TYR A 605 -33.60 26.77 -16.18
CA TYR A 605 -32.40 27.58 -16.40
C TYR A 605 -31.36 26.77 -17.12
N ASN A 606 -30.71 27.36 -18.13
CA ASN A 606 -29.72 26.68 -18.94
C ASN A 606 -28.36 27.37 -18.76
N ASN A 607 -27.34 26.59 -18.49
CA ASN A 607 -25.97 27.03 -18.33
C ASN A 607 -25.10 26.35 -19.39
N LEU A 608 -24.57 27.14 -20.30
CA LEU A 608 -23.55 26.71 -21.26
C LEU A 608 -22.26 27.40 -20.90
N ASN A 609 -21.29 26.70 -20.34
CA ASN A 609 -20.03 27.31 -19.95
C ASN A 609 -18.82 26.62 -20.55
N LEU A 610 -17.79 27.40 -20.82
CA LEU A 610 -16.46 26.95 -21.16
C LEU A 610 -15.56 27.16 -19.95
N GLY A 611 -15.07 26.05 -19.40
CA GLY A 611 -14.09 26.02 -18.31
C GLY A 611 -12.68 25.86 -18.87
N LEU A 612 -11.76 26.74 -18.53
CA LEU A 612 -10.34 26.63 -18.84
C LEU A 612 -9.56 26.47 -17.53
N THR A 613 -8.75 25.43 -17.42
CA THR A 613 -7.94 25.18 -16.24
C THR A 613 -6.47 25.00 -16.62
N LEU A 614 -5.61 25.78 -16.00
CA LEU A 614 -4.17 25.58 -16.03
C LEU A 614 -3.73 25.15 -14.63
N ALA A 615 -3.20 23.95 -14.50
CA ALA A 615 -2.78 23.41 -13.21
C ALA A 615 -1.33 22.92 -13.28
N ARG A 616 -0.61 23.09 -12.16
CA ARG A 616 0.74 22.55 -11.96
C ARG A 616 0.73 21.70 -10.69
N ASN A 617 1.15 20.45 -10.82
CA ASN A 617 1.27 19.53 -9.69
C ASN A 617 2.67 18.92 -9.63
N SER A 618 3.47 19.39 -8.67
CA SER A 618 4.83 18.90 -8.42
C SER A 618 4.99 18.23 -7.05
N VAL A 619 3.88 17.89 -6.37
CA VAL A 619 3.95 17.25 -5.05
C VAL A 619 4.54 15.84 -5.16
N ASN A 620 5.36 15.48 -4.19
CA ASN A 620 6.09 14.21 -4.18
C ASN A 620 5.29 13.02 -3.65
N ASP A 621 4.17 13.25 -2.96
CA ASP A 621 3.30 12.21 -2.40
C ASP A 621 1.86 12.72 -2.35
N PRO A 622 0.87 11.95 -2.82
CA PRO A 622 -0.52 12.41 -2.86
C PRO A 622 -1.21 12.42 -1.49
N ILE A 623 -0.74 11.63 -0.51
CA ILE A 623 -1.39 11.49 0.80
C ILE A 623 -0.73 12.40 1.84
N PHE A 624 0.60 12.37 1.89
CA PHE A 624 1.39 13.19 2.81
C PHE A 624 2.50 13.92 2.05
N PRO A 625 2.15 14.97 1.29
CA PRO A 625 3.13 15.78 0.58
C PRO A 625 4.16 16.39 1.55
N ARG A 626 5.45 16.23 1.23
CA ARG A 626 6.54 16.81 2.01
C ARG A 626 7.19 17.99 1.31
N ASN A 627 7.19 17.95 -0.02
CA ASN A 627 7.77 18.99 -0.86
C ASN A 627 6.95 19.11 -2.15
N GLY A 628 7.01 20.28 -2.78
CA GLY A 628 6.35 20.57 -4.04
C GLY A 628 5.19 21.55 -3.90
N SER A 629 4.51 21.77 -5.00
CA SER A 629 3.38 22.71 -5.06
C SER A 629 2.24 22.13 -5.91
N LEU A 630 1.03 22.53 -5.55
CA LEU A 630 -0.18 22.35 -6.32
C LEU A 630 -0.77 23.73 -6.58
N VAL A 631 -0.79 24.17 -7.83
CA VAL A 631 -1.29 25.50 -8.22
C VAL A 631 -2.26 25.30 -9.37
N SER A 632 -3.44 25.87 -9.28
CA SER A 632 -4.41 25.86 -10.38
C SER A 632 -5.04 27.25 -10.57
N LEU A 633 -5.20 27.62 -11.81
CA LEU A 633 -5.99 28.76 -12.28
C LEU A 633 -7.12 28.20 -13.11
N LYS A 634 -8.36 28.41 -12.66
CA LYS A 634 -9.58 28.02 -13.36
C LYS A 634 -10.36 29.25 -13.77
N MET A 635 -10.75 29.32 -15.02
CA MET A 635 -11.65 30.32 -15.57
C MET A 635 -12.87 29.61 -16.14
N GLN A 636 -14.05 30.02 -15.77
CA GLN A 636 -15.32 29.54 -16.34
C GLN A 636 -16.06 30.74 -16.93
N MET A 637 -16.52 30.62 -18.17
CA MET A 637 -17.19 31.65 -18.86
C MET A 637 -18.41 31.13 -19.63
N THR A 638 -19.47 31.85 -19.57
CA THR A 638 -20.63 31.62 -20.42
C THR A 638 -20.64 32.60 -21.61
N PRO A 639 -21.38 32.33 -22.68
CA PRO A 639 -21.58 33.33 -23.72
C PRO A 639 -22.18 34.62 -23.13
N PRO A 640 -21.76 35.79 -23.62
CA PRO A 640 -22.30 37.09 -23.15
C PRO A 640 -23.67 37.37 -23.76
N TYR A 641 -24.69 36.67 -23.31
CA TYR A 641 -26.04 36.80 -23.81
C TYR A 641 -26.59 38.24 -23.70
N SER A 642 -26.14 39.00 -22.70
CA SER A 642 -26.50 40.39 -22.44
C SER A 642 -26.09 41.33 -23.58
N TRP A 643 -25.06 40.99 -24.38
CA TRP A 643 -24.67 41.81 -25.51
C TRP A 643 -25.70 41.83 -26.67
N PHE A 644 -26.56 40.78 -26.71
CA PHE A 644 -27.57 40.56 -27.75
C PHE A 644 -28.99 40.90 -27.28
N LYS A 645 -29.14 41.52 -26.08
CA LYS A 645 -30.42 41.91 -25.48
C LYS A 645 -30.50 43.42 -25.30
N ASP A 646 -31.68 44.00 -25.55
CA ASP A 646 -31.92 45.41 -25.33
C ASP A 646 -32.07 45.74 -23.84
N ASP A 647 -31.78 46.99 -23.48
CA ASP A 647 -31.89 47.48 -22.09
C ASP A 647 -33.30 47.31 -21.53
N ASN A 648 -34.33 47.52 -22.38
CA ASN A 648 -35.71 47.35 -22.01
C ASN A 648 -36.07 45.91 -21.55
N PHE A 649 -35.36 44.89 -22.10
CA PHE A 649 -35.55 43.51 -21.68
C PHE A 649 -35.21 43.33 -20.21
N TYR A 650 -34.11 43.89 -19.71
CA TYR A 650 -33.67 43.72 -18.31
C TYR A 650 -34.57 44.47 -17.32
N GLN A 651 -35.31 45.47 -17.78
CA GLN A 651 -36.24 46.22 -16.95
C GLN A 651 -37.60 45.55 -16.86
N THR A 652 -38.04 44.83 -17.89
CA THR A 652 -39.41 44.31 -18.02
C THR A 652 -39.55 42.80 -17.87
N ALA A 653 -38.43 42.04 -18.03
CA ALA A 653 -38.45 40.60 -17.98
C ALA A 653 -38.76 40.07 -16.56
N ASN A 654 -39.55 38.99 -16.52
CA ASN A 654 -39.73 38.24 -15.28
C ASN A 654 -38.44 37.49 -14.89
N LEU A 655 -38.37 37.01 -13.64
CA LEU A 655 -37.15 36.36 -13.11
C LEU A 655 -36.74 35.12 -13.92
N GLN A 656 -37.68 34.35 -14.42
CA GLN A 656 -37.41 33.17 -15.23
C GLN A 656 -36.76 33.53 -16.57
N ASP A 657 -37.25 34.54 -17.24
CA ASP A 657 -36.72 34.98 -18.54
C ASP A 657 -35.39 35.69 -18.37
N LEU A 658 -35.22 36.46 -17.26
CA LEU A 658 -34.00 37.16 -16.92
C LEU A 658 -32.81 36.20 -16.77
N TYR A 659 -33.01 35.07 -16.12
CA TYR A 659 -31.99 34.08 -15.85
C TYR A 659 -32.08 32.79 -16.69
N ARG A 660 -32.97 32.75 -17.68
CA ARG A 660 -33.18 31.55 -18.53
C ARG A 660 -31.91 30.99 -19.13
N TYR A 661 -31.00 31.85 -19.52
CA TYR A 661 -29.62 31.53 -19.91
C TYR A 661 -28.69 32.18 -18.90
N ILE A 662 -28.01 31.35 -18.12
CA ILE A 662 -27.13 31.79 -17.05
C ILE A 662 -25.90 32.46 -17.66
N GLU A 663 -25.59 33.66 -17.19
CA GLU A 663 -24.47 34.45 -17.69
C GLU A 663 -23.54 34.83 -16.55
N TYR A 664 -22.24 34.48 -16.71
CA TYR A 664 -21.22 34.83 -15.75
C TYR A 664 -19.79 34.67 -16.30
N LEU A 665 -18.86 35.27 -15.62
CA LEU A 665 -17.42 35.05 -15.74
C LEU A 665 -16.87 34.74 -14.34
N LYS A 666 -16.29 33.55 -14.12
CA LYS A 666 -15.83 33.07 -12.82
C LYS A 666 -14.37 32.71 -12.87
N TRP A 667 -13.61 33.27 -11.94
CA TRP A 667 -12.20 32.96 -11.77
C TRP A 667 -11.97 32.28 -10.44
N ARG A 668 -11.09 31.29 -10.43
CA ARG A 668 -10.65 30.65 -9.20
C ARG A 668 -9.15 30.34 -9.26
N VAL A 669 -8.43 30.74 -8.23
CA VAL A 669 -7.03 30.45 -8.01
C VAL A 669 -6.92 29.62 -6.75
N ASP A 670 -6.34 28.43 -6.87
CA ASP A 670 -6.01 27.57 -5.76
C ASP A 670 -4.50 27.31 -5.79
N ALA A 671 -3.79 27.63 -4.71
CA ALA A 671 -2.36 27.51 -4.63
C ALA A 671 -1.95 26.90 -3.29
N GLU A 672 -1.19 25.82 -3.33
CA GLU A 672 -0.66 25.12 -2.16
C GLU A 672 0.83 24.83 -2.31
N TRP A 673 1.60 25.06 -1.26
CA TRP A 673 3.02 24.74 -1.19
C TRP A 673 3.32 23.88 0.01
N TYR A 674 4.20 22.93 -0.17
CA TYR A 674 4.67 22.03 0.85
C TYR A 674 6.18 22.11 0.98
N THR A 675 6.66 22.30 2.20
CA THR A 675 8.08 22.44 2.50
C THR A 675 8.44 21.64 3.74
N SER A 676 9.41 20.74 3.62
CA SER A 676 9.97 20.05 4.78
C SER A 676 10.82 21.01 5.61
N LEU A 677 10.49 21.19 6.88
CA LEU A 677 11.22 22.08 7.78
C LEU A 677 12.37 21.34 8.46
N VAL A 678 12.07 20.54 9.48
CA VAL A 678 13.05 19.79 10.26
C VAL A 678 12.56 18.36 10.46
N GLY A 679 13.37 17.40 10.08
CA GLY A 679 13.06 15.96 10.23
C GLY A 679 11.81 15.56 9.45
N LYS A 680 10.72 15.28 10.15
CA LYS A 680 9.44 14.87 9.56
C LYS A 680 8.38 15.98 9.56
N LEU A 681 8.71 17.17 10.08
CA LEU A 681 7.79 18.29 10.14
C LEU A 681 7.67 18.96 8.78
N VAL A 682 6.44 19.15 8.30
CA VAL A 682 6.13 19.78 7.01
C VAL A 682 5.29 21.02 7.25
N LEU A 683 5.64 22.09 6.58
CA LEU A 683 4.84 23.31 6.45
C LEU A 683 4.01 23.23 5.17
N LYS A 684 2.69 23.33 5.28
CA LYS A 684 1.77 23.62 4.18
C LYS A 684 1.34 25.08 4.27
N THR A 685 1.47 25.81 3.16
CA THR A 685 0.85 27.14 2.99
C THR A 685 -0.11 27.07 1.83
N SER A 686 -1.27 27.71 1.94
CA SER A 686 -2.21 27.78 0.81
C SER A 686 -2.92 29.11 0.73
N ALA A 687 -3.23 29.50 -0.51
CA ALA A 687 -4.06 30.66 -0.83
C ALA A 687 -5.11 30.25 -1.85
N LYS A 688 -6.37 30.53 -1.57
CA LYS A 688 -7.50 30.27 -2.46
C LYS A 688 -8.31 31.55 -2.62
N ILE A 689 -8.58 31.93 -3.86
CA ILE A 689 -9.33 33.15 -4.20
C ILE A 689 -10.30 32.80 -5.32
N GLY A 690 -11.54 33.20 -5.18
CA GLY A 690 -12.55 33.08 -6.22
C GLY A 690 -13.27 34.42 -6.45
N ILE A 691 -13.51 34.74 -7.69
CA ILE A 691 -14.20 35.98 -8.14
C ILE A 691 -15.25 35.59 -9.18
N LEU A 692 -16.48 35.94 -8.91
CA LEU A 692 -17.61 35.88 -9.84
C LEU A 692 -17.86 37.29 -10.38
N SER A 693 -17.89 37.41 -11.70
CA SER A 693 -18.08 38.63 -12.43
C SER A 693 -19.22 38.49 -13.47
N ARG A 694 -19.58 39.56 -14.06
CA ARG A 694 -20.59 39.69 -15.14
C ARG A 694 -19.97 40.26 -16.41
N TRP A 695 -20.53 39.99 -17.55
CA TRP A 695 -20.09 40.53 -18.84
C TRP A 695 -20.55 41.96 -19.09
N SER A 696 -21.65 42.37 -18.47
CA SER A 696 -22.28 43.65 -18.68
C SER A 696 -22.86 44.18 -17.39
N ASP A 697 -22.86 45.50 -17.22
CA ASP A 697 -23.51 46.16 -16.10
C ASP A 697 -25.06 46.14 -16.18
N LYS A 698 -25.60 45.72 -17.33
CA LYS A 698 -27.06 45.49 -17.51
C LYS A 698 -27.55 44.25 -16.73
N THR A 699 -26.70 43.33 -16.40
CA THR A 699 -27.02 42.08 -15.67
C THR A 699 -26.62 42.15 -14.20
N LEU A 700 -27.31 41.36 -13.38
CA LEU A 700 -26.92 41.10 -12.01
C LEU A 700 -25.97 39.88 -11.98
N LEU A 701 -25.18 39.72 -10.92
CA LEU A 701 -24.37 38.52 -10.71
C LEU A 701 -25.28 37.29 -10.68
N SER A 702 -24.85 36.22 -11.35
CA SER A 702 -25.59 34.95 -11.38
C SER A 702 -25.89 34.45 -9.96
N PRO A 703 -27.15 34.13 -9.66
CA PRO A 703 -27.55 33.58 -8.38
C PRO A 703 -27.16 32.09 -8.21
N PHE A 704 -26.73 31.41 -9.29
CA PHE A 704 -26.50 29.97 -9.32
C PHE A 704 -25.03 29.61 -9.05
N GLU A 705 -24.09 30.51 -9.33
CA GLU A 705 -22.63 30.21 -9.34
C GLU A 705 -21.88 30.94 -8.23
N ARG A 706 -22.58 31.35 -7.18
CA ARG A 706 -21.98 32.08 -6.06
C ARG A 706 -21.18 31.19 -5.12
N PHE A 707 -20.31 31.81 -4.34
CA PHE A 707 -19.50 31.15 -3.34
C PHE A 707 -20.16 31.12 -1.96
N GLU A 708 -19.94 30.05 -1.21
CA GLU A 708 -20.27 29.95 0.21
C GLU A 708 -18.99 29.68 1.01
N LEU A 709 -18.74 30.47 2.04
CA LEU A 709 -17.57 30.34 2.91
C LEU A 709 -17.98 30.00 4.32
N GLY A 710 -17.33 29.00 4.93
CA GLY A 710 -17.55 28.58 6.30
C GLY A 710 -17.92 27.10 6.42
N GLY A 711 -18.05 26.61 7.63
CA GLY A 711 -18.35 25.22 7.92
C GLY A 711 -17.18 24.27 7.66
N ASP A 712 -17.50 22.99 7.56
CA ASP A 712 -16.54 21.91 7.27
C ASP A 712 -16.39 21.62 5.78
N GLY A 713 -17.06 22.39 4.92
CA GLY A 713 -17.15 22.10 3.48
C GLY A 713 -18.16 21.01 3.12
N LEU A 714 -18.73 20.32 4.10
CA LEU A 714 -19.62 19.17 3.93
C LEU A 714 -20.97 19.33 4.64
N SER A 715 -21.00 20.08 5.76
CA SER A 715 -22.14 20.11 6.68
C SER A 715 -23.36 20.88 6.15
N ASN A 716 -23.19 21.73 5.16
CA ASN A 716 -24.33 22.26 4.42
C ASN A 716 -24.69 21.29 3.30
N GLN A 717 -25.33 20.31 3.67
CA GLN A 717 -25.88 19.06 3.15
C GLN A 717 -26.47 19.04 1.75
N ASN A 718 -26.19 20.01 0.95
CA ASN A 718 -26.58 20.01 -0.46
C ASN A 718 -25.47 19.49 -1.38
N PHE A 719 -24.39 18.92 -0.83
CA PHE A 719 -23.28 18.25 -1.55
C PHE A 719 -22.73 19.05 -2.75
N GLY A 720 -22.74 20.39 -2.70
CA GLY A 720 -22.40 21.25 -3.84
C GLY A 720 -23.34 21.11 -5.03
N LEU A 721 -24.47 20.44 -4.84
CA LEU A 721 -25.39 20.06 -5.91
C LEU A 721 -26.33 21.20 -6.33
N ASN A 722 -26.30 22.30 -5.60
CA ASN A 722 -27.02 23.52 -5.92
C ASN A 722 -26.23 24.51 -6.81
N GLY A 723 -25.07 24.10 -7.32
CA GLY A 723 -24.20 24.93 -8.16
C GLY A 723 -23.32 25.94 -7.40
N ARG A 724 -23.34 25.91 -6.07
CA ARG A 724 -22.50 26.79 -5.26
C ARG A 724 -21.19 26.11 -4.89
N ASP A 725 -20.08 26.83 -4.97
CA ASP A 725 -18.77 26.40 -4.46
C ASP A 725 -18.72 26.64 -2.95
N ILE A 726 -18.70 25.54 -2.18
CA ILE A 726 -18.61 25.59 -0.72
C ILE A 726 -17.14 25.50 -0.32
N ILE A 727 -16.64 26.55 0.33
CA ILE A 727 -15.27 26.66 0.80
C ILE A 727 -15.26 26.56 2.32
N SER A 728 -14.58 25.54 2.87
CA SER A 728 -14.49 25.37 4.31
C SER A 728 -13.67 26.47 4.96
N LEU A 729 -14.08 26.95 6.15
CA LEU A 729 -13.26 27.78 7.02
C LEU A 729 -13.38 27.23 8.45
N ARG A 730 -12.38 26.46 8.87
CA ARG A 730 -12.41 25.75 10.16
C ARG A 730 -12.55 26.72 11.33
N GLY A 731 -13.46 26.43 12.23
CA GLY A 731 -13.75 27.31 13.37
C GLY A 731 -14.95 28.26 13.17
N TYR A 732 -15.51 28.35 11.95
CA TYR A 732 -16.69 29.13 11.62
C TYR A 732 -17.76 28.23 11.03
N ASP A 733 -19.01 28.50 11.36
CA ASP A 733 -20.17 27.96 10.61
C ASP A 733 -20.42 28.82 9.37
N THR A 734 -21.12 28.30 8.38
CA THR A 734 -21.47 29.05 7.17
C THR A 734 -22.24 30.30 7.52
N GLY A 735 -23.20 30.21 8.46
CA GLY A 735 -23.95 31.35 8.94
C GLY A 735 -23.13 32.48 9.56
N ASP A 736 -22.01 32.16 10.20
CA ASP A 736 -21.12 33.16 10.83
C ASP A 736 -20.55 34.17 9.80
N ILE A 737 -20.43 33.76 8.55
CA ILE A 737 -19.79 34.54 7.47
C ILE A 737 -20.84 34.97 6.42
N MET A 738 -21.72 34.06 6.07
CA MET A 738 -22.65 34.27 4.92
C MET A 738 -23.94 34.96 5.28
N GLN A 739 -24.19 35.26 6.56
CA GLN A 739 -25.41 35.97 6.99
C GLN A 739 -25.68 37.27 6.23
N PRO A 740 -24.70 38.13 5.87
CA PRO A 740 -24.90 39.30 5.06
C PRO A 740 -25.23 38.99 3.56
N PHE A 741 -25.03 37.74 3.13
CA PHE A 741 -25.13 37.30 1.74
C PHE A 741 -26.04 36.08 1.60
N PRO A 742 -27.38 36.25 1.80
CA PRO A 742 -28.29 35.09 1.79
C PRO A 742 -28.31 34.34 0.44
N GLY A 743 -27.94 35.01 -0.65
CA GLY A 743 -27.78 34.40 -1.96
C GLY A 743 -26.41 33.83 -2.29
N GLY A 744 -25.45 33.89 -1.36
CA GLY A 744 -24.06 33.55 -1.61
C GLY A 744 -23.19 34.78 -1.96
N ALA A 745 -21.88 34.64 -1.84
CA ALA A 745 -20.93 35.70 -2.12
C ALA A 745 -20.45 35.71 -3.58
N GLY A 746 -20.10 36.89 -4.09
CA GLY A 746 -19.47 37.02 -5.40
C GLY A 746 -17.94 36.85 -5.36
N VAL A 747 -17.33 37.08 -4.20
CA VAL A 747 -15.89 36.93 -4.01
C VAL A 747 -15.60 36.25 -2.70
N PHE A 748 -14.55 35.41 -2.67
CA PHE A 748 -13.98 34.88 -1.46
C PHE A 748 -12.45 34.88 -1.48
N SER A 749 -11.84 34.95 -0.32
CA SER A 749 -10.44 34.60 -0.13
C SER A 749 -10.26 33.71 1.10
N LYS A 750 -9.29 32.79 1.03
CA LYS A 750 -8.90 31.93 2.13
C LYS A 750 -7.39 31.71 2.11
N TYR A 751 -6.77 31.92 3.23
CA TYR A 751 -5.35 31.70 3.46
C TYR A 751 -5.17 30.66 4.56
N THR A 752 -4.24 29.72 4.37
CA THR A 752 -3.97 28.68 5.38
C THR A 752 -2.47 28.52 5.57
N VAL A 753 -2.06 28.47 6.82
CA VAL A 753 -0.73 28.04 7.25
C VAL A 753 -0.93 26.83 8.15
N GLU A 754 -0.33 25.71 7.81
CA GLU A 754 -0.54 24.44 8.51
C GLU A 754 0.78 23.71 8.72
N LEU A 755 1.05 23.30 9.96
CA LEU A 755 2.17 22.43 10.29
C LEU A 755 1.65 21.00 10.40
N ARG A 756 2.29 20.08 9.70
CA ARG A 756 1.94 18.65 9.61
C ARG A 756 3.06 17.79 10.19
N TYR A 757 2.69 16.88 11.08
CA TYR A 757 3.64 15.92 11.65
C TYR A 757 3.10 14.49 11.54
N PRO A 758 3.80 13.56 10.85
CA PRO A 758 3.33 12.22 10.67
C PRO A 758 3.60 11.37 11.92
N ILE A 759 2.55 10.68 12.39
CA ILE A 759 2.64 9.65 13.42
C ILE A 759 3.03 8.31 12.78
N SER A 760 2.39 7.98 11.64
CA SER A 760 2.66 6.78 10.85
C SER A 760 2.58 7.13 9.36
N LEU A 761 3.53 6.67 8.58
CA LEU A 761 3.54 6.77 7.11
C LEU A 761 3.42 5.37 6.47
N ASN A 762 2.81 4.42 7.18
CA ASN A 762 2.56 3.10 6.62
C ASN A 762 1.50 3.20 5.51
N PRO A 763 1.73 2.66 4.31
CA PRO A 763 0.76 2.69 3.21
C PRO A 763 -0.62 2.10 3.56
N SER A 764 -0.68 1.13 4.49
CA SER A 764 -1.95 0.56 4.97
C SER A 764 -2.70 1.48 5.94
N SER A 765 -2.03 2.48 6.56
CA SER A 765 -2.64 3.45 7.47
C SER A 765 -1.70 4.63 7.69
N THR A 766 -1.84 5.69 6.88
CA THR A 766 -1.10 6.94 7.08
C THR A 766 -1.84 7.79 8.11
N ILE A 767 -1.14 8.17 9.19
CA ILE A 767 -1.70 8.96 10.29
C ILE A 767 -0.81 10.15 10.54
N PHE A 768 -1.39 11.36 10.53
CA PHE A 768 -0.66 12.59 10.87
C PHE A 768 -1.52 13.58 11.63
N VAL A 769 -0.89 14.41 12.43
CA VAL A 769 -1.51 15.51 13.14
C VAL A 769 -1.18 16.82 12.45
N THR A 770 -2.10 17.76 12.53
CA THR A 770 -1.94 19.10 11.98
C THR A 770 -2.23 20.15 13.04
N THR A 771 -1.55 21.28 12.95
CA THR A 771 -1.96 22.51 13.61
C THR A 771 -2.05 23.59 12.55
N PHE A 772 -3.11 24.35 12.55
CA PHE A 772 -3.40 25.29 11.48
C PHE A 772 -3.77 26.67 12.01
N ALA A 773 -3.45 27.67 11.20
CA ALA A 773 -3.98 29.01 11.26
C ALA A 773 -4.62 29.33 9.90
N GLN A 774 -5.85 29.82 9.90
CA GLN A 774 -6.58 30.20 8.70
C GLN A 774 -7.09 31.63 8.81
N GLY A 775 -7.14 32.30 7.68
CA GLY A 775 -7.83 33.57 7.51
C GLY A 775 -8.65 33.53 6.23
N GLY A 776 -9.90 33.98 6.26
CA GLY A 776 -10.74 34.03 5.08
C GLY A 776 -11.93 34.95 5.25
N ASN A 777 -12.44 35.47 4.15
CA ASN A 777 -13.64 36.31 4.14
C ASN A 777 -14.36 36.20 2.79
N ALA A 778 -15.57 36.70 2.75
CA ALA A 778 -16.44 36.74 1.57
C ALA A 778 -16.99 38.15 1.36
N TRP A 779 -17.20 38.53 0.10
CA TRP A 779 -17.72 39.86 -0.31
C TRP A 779 -18.79 39.71 -1.37
N ALA A 780 -19.71 40.68 -1.41
CA ALA A 780 -20.78 40.67 -2.38
C ALA A 780 -20.28 40.80 -3.82
N ARG A 781 -19.31 41.69 -4.04
CA ARG A 781 -18.81 42.08 -5.37
C ARG A 781 -17.28 42.21 -5.35
N ALA A 782 -16.67 42.16 -6.53
CA ALA A 782 -15.24 42.33 -6.72
C ALA A 782 -14.71 43.70 -6.25
N GLN A 783 -15.55 44.72 -6.32
CA GLN A 783 -15.21 46.08 -5.88
C GLN A 783 -15.03 46.22 -4.35
N ASP A 784 -15.69 45.33 -3.60
CA ASP A 784 -15.65 45.31 -2.13
C ASP A 784 -14.48 44.47 -1.60
N PHE A 785 -13.73 43.82 -2.49
CA PHE A 785 -12.69 42.88 -2.14
C PHE A 785 -11.50 43.55 -1.45
N ASN A 786 -11.23 43.11 -0.21
CA ASN A 786 -10.05 43.49 0.54
C ASN A 786 -9.33 42.22 1.05
N PRO A 787 -8.18 41.81 0.46
CA PRO A 787 -7.51 40.56 0.79
C PRO A 787 -6.97 40.49 2.23
N PHE A 788 -6.90 41.61 2.94
CA PHE A 788 -6.42 41.70 4.32
C PHE A 788 -7.55 41.74 5.36
N ASP A 789 -8.79 41.96 4.94
CA ASP A 789 -9.96 41.86 5.81
C ASP A 789 -10.38 40.39 5.91
N VAL A 790 -9.74 39.67 6.84
CA VAL A 790 -9.93 38.23 7.01
C VAL A 790 -10.41 37.88 8.40
N ARG A 791 -11.34 36.95 8.47
CA ARG A 791 -11.78 36.30 9.73
C ARG A 791 -10.81 35.17 10.06
N ARG A 792 -10.22 35.24 11.26
CA ARG A 792 -9.07 34.42 11.66
C ARG A 792 -9.51 33.24 12.51
N SER A 793 -8.87 32.11 12.28
CA SER A 793 -9.05 30.92 13.10
C SER A 793 -7.73 30.18 13.32
N VAL A 794 -7.67 29.41 14.42
CA VAL A 794 -6.58 28.47 14.70
C VAL A 794 -7.17 27.14 15.17
N GLY A 795 -6.40 26.07 15.02
CA GLY A 795 -6.89 24.77 15.50
C GLY A 795 -5.90 23.65 15.36
N LEU A 796 -6.40 22.48 15.72
CA LEU A 796 -5.69 21.21 15.66
C LEU A 796 -6.49 20.24 14.80
N GLY A 797 -5.80 19.39 14.07
CA GLY A 797 -6.42 18.34 13.25
C GLY A 797 -5.71 17.00 13.40
N LEU A 798 -6.46 15.95 13.17
CA LEU A 798 -5.96 14.58 13.03
C LEU A 798 -6.44 14.05 11.68
N ARG A 799 -5.54 13.45 10.92
CA ARG A 799 -5.85 12.78 9.65
C ARG A 799 -5.44 11.33 9.74
N VAL A 800 -6.36 10.46 9.33
CA VAL A 800 -6.17 9.01 9.24
C VAL A 800 -6.55 8.59 7.83
N PHE A 801 -5.59 8.24 7.02
CA PHE A 801 -5.86 7.68 5.69
C PHE A 801 -5.93 6.16 5.78
N LEU A 802 -7.03 5.61 5.26
CA LEU A 802 -7.29 4.18 5.15
C LEU A 802 -7.57 3.85 3.69
N PRO A 803 -6.84 2.94 3.02
CA PRO A 803 -6.97 2.68 1.58
C PRO A 803 -8.39 2.38 1.11
N MET A 804 -9.22 1.72 1.95
CA MET A 804 -10.62 1.37 1.62
C MET A 804 -11.62 2.50 1.88
N PHE A 805 -11.30 3.45 2.78
CA PHE A 805 -12.24 4.48 3.25
C PHE A 805 -11.81 5.91 2.92
N GLY A 806 -10.61 6.07 2.34
CA GLY A 806 -10.03 7.39 2.10
C GLY A 806 -9.52 8.07 3.36
N THR A 807 -9.52 9.39 3.38
CA THR A 807 -9.07 10.19 4.53
C THR A 807 -10.21 10.43 5.51
N LEU A 808 -10.00 10.05 6.77
CA LEU A 808 -10.83 10.43 7.90
C LEU A 808 -10.13 11.55 8.67
N GLY A 809 -10.77 12.71 8.74
CA GLY A 809 -10.26 13.90 9.40
C GLY A 809 -11.09 14.30 10.61
N PHE A 810 -10.41 14.81 11.63
CA PHE A 810 -11.01 15.41 12.81
C PHE A 810 -10.35 16.77 13.03
N ASP A 811 -11.13 17.84 12.95
CA ASP A 811 -10.65 19.20 13.16
C ASP A 811 -11.34 19.83 14.35
N TRP A 812 -10.56 20.45 15.19
CA TRP A 812 -11.03 21.33 16.25
C TRP A 812 -10.47 22.72 16.02
N GLY A 813 -11.35 23.67 15.64
CA GLY A 813 -11.00 25.02 15.26
C GLY A 813 -11.67 26.05 16.13
N ILE A 814 -10.99 27.16 16.38
CA ILE A 814 -11.45 28.33 17.14
C ILE A 814 -11.46 29.52 16.19
N GLY A 815 -12.64 30.11 15.96
CA GLY A 815 -12.78 31.37 15.19
C GLY A 815 -12.79 32.58 16.12
N PHE A 816 -11.94 33.56 15.85
CA PHE A 816 -11.78 34.74 16.72
C PHE A 816 -12.71 35.92 16.39
N ASP A 817 -13.14 36.03 15.15
CA ASP A 817 -13.83 37.21 14.66
C ASP A 817 -15.33 36.92 14.42
N LYS A 818 -16.01 36.35 15.45
CA LYS A 818 -17.45 36.05 15.41
C LYS A 818 -18.25 37.22 15.98
N PRO A 819 -19.18 37.84 15.22
CA PRO A 819 -19.93 39.02 15.68
C PRO A 819 -20.79 38.78 16.94
N GLU A 820 -21.34 37.56 17.05
CA GLU A 820 -22.29 37.21 18.12
C GLU A 820 -21.66 36.99 19.49
N PHE A 821 -20.32 36.96 19.59
CA PHE A 821 -19.61 36.57 20.81
C PHE A 821 -18.85 37.70 21.50
N TYR A 822 -18.99 38.92 21.03
CA TYR A 822 -18.47 40.09 21.73
C TYR A 822 -19.17 40.27 23.09
N GLY A 823 -18.70 39.56 24.10
CA GLY A 823 -19.23 39.59 25.45
C GLY A 823 -19.30 38.28 26.20
N THR A 824 -19.19 37.13 25.53
CA THR A 824 -19.17 35.80 26.17
C THR A 824 -17.77 35.20 26.17
N LYS A 825 -17.23 34.89 27.39
CA LYS A 825 -15.89 34.31 27.54
C LYS A 825 -15.84 32.77 27.47
N LYS A 826 -16.94 32.09 27.06
CA LYS A 826 -16.97 30.63 27.02
C LYS A 826 -16.31 30.12 25.72
N LEU A 827 -15.22 29.37 25.85
CA LEU A 827 -14.47 28.76 24.72
C LEU A 827 -15.37 27.92 23.81
N SER A 828 -16.38 27.24 24.34
CA SER A 828 -17.35 26.45 23.59
C SER A 828 -18.10 27.24 22.52
N ASN A 829 -18.23 28.57 22.66
CA ASN A 829 -18.93 29.41 21.70
C ASN A 829 -18.08 29.75 20.47
N PHE A 830 -16.73 29.70 20.63
CA PHE A 830 -15.77 30.01 19.58
C PHE A 830 -15.23 28.76 18.88
N ALA A 831 -15.31 27.60 19.52
CA ALA A 831 -14.77 26.36 19.02
C ALA A 831 -15.80 25.57 18.20
N ARG A 832 -15.33 24.96 17.11
CA ARG A 832 -16.11 24.00 16.31
C ARG A 832 -15.31 22.73 16.14
N PHE A 833 -16.02 21.61 16.24
CA PHE A 833 -15.46 20.30 15.98
C PHE A 833 -16.08 19.75 14.69
N ASN A 834 -15.25 19.44 13.72
CA ASN A 834 -15.66 18.96 12.40
C ASN A 834 -15.09 17.57 12.14
N ILE A 835 -15.89 16.70 11.52
CA ILE A 835 -15.47 15.38 11.03
C ILE A 835 -15.48 15.47 9.51
N VAL A 836 -14.36 15.07 8.90
CA VAL A 836 -14.17 15.05 7.45
C VAL A 836 -14.05 13.62 6.99
N LEU A 837 -14.83 13.22 5.99
CA LEU A 837 -14.85 11.87 5.42
C LEU A 837 -14.50 11.94 3.93
N GLY A 838 -13.49 11.18 3.50
CA GLY A 838 -13.15 10.98 2.09
C GLY A 838 -12.23 12.00 1.46
N PHE A 839 -12.40 13.29 1.75
CA PHE A 839 -11.57 14.36 1.17
C PHE A 839 -11.02 15.29 2.27
N GLU A 840 -9.87 15.87 2.02
CA GLU A 840 -9.40 16.98 2.85
C GLU A 840 -10.28 18.21 2.50
N PRO A 841 -10.87 18.93 3.47
CA PRO A 841 -11.71 20.08 3.16
C PRO A 841 -10.88 21.15 2.47
N ASP A 842 -11.39 21.60 1.37
CA ASP A 842 -10.76 22.64 0.53
C ASP A 842 -10.58 23.97 1.27
#